data_f5578646e6d68507bbf24634a6cea53a
#
_entry.id   f5578646e6d68507bbf24634a6cea53a
#
_cell.length_a   1.000
_cell.length_b   1.000
_cell.length_c   1.000
_cell.angle_alpha   90.00
_cell.angle_beta   90.00
_cell.angle_gamma   90.00
#
_symmetry.space_group_name_H-M   'P 1'
#
loop_
_entity.id
_entity.type
_entity.pdbx_description
1 polymer ?
#
loop_
_entity_poly.entity_id
_entity_poly.type
_entity_poly.pdbx_seq_one_letter_code
_entity_poly.pdbx_strand_id
1 'polypeptide(L)'
;MNSRHLITGTALATLFAVSPTLAQTTQVAAAAPMLEEIIVYGRGEARQVQGVTQAVIALEAPGTSPLKAIENLPGVSFQSADPFGAYEWSTRISIRGFNQNQLGFTLDGVPLGDMSYGNHNGLHISRAISSENIDQVTVAQGAGSLATASTSNLGGTVQFTSRRPAKEAGAYIAGTAGSEKTGRGFVRLDTGELSTGTSAYISYTRQNADKWKGDGVQRQDQMNFKVVQTVGEGEISAWVNWSDRAENDYQDLSKEMIGRLGYDWDNFAKDWATALRVADIYNRLVTGPFPGKITSVDDAYYDAAGLREDTIAAVNFTYPLTDALKLDVTGYGHKNDGQGLWFTPYVVTPGGAPMSIRTTEYGIERFGGVGQLTAEIGDHTVSGGFWVEQNDFSHARRFYSLNRASPGRSSTQFQRGPFFTQWQYDFDTETRQFNLSDTWKLTDALTLTAGFKSVKVENTAKTLIGPVKNGTIKAEDNFLPQAGFVYELTDEHQIFGSYAENIRTFESSNTAGPFSTTQDGFNAIRNSLEPESSRTIELGWRFNVGMVQGVVAAYDVQFDDRLLALTLGPGIVGNPAALQNVGGVSTRGIEAGATVVVTDAVSIVASYTYNDSTYDDNVRGANGAVTAATDGKTVVNAPKNLLRGELKYDDGNLYASASAAYTGKRYYTYLNDASVEGYTLAEISVGYRFEGNAWLEGTELQANVTNLFDKEHVSTIGSNGFTNSDPTGTSQTLLAGAPRQFFVSLKKQF
;
A
#
# COMPACT_ATOMS: atom_id res chain seq x y z
N MET A 1 0.62 36.13 -10.08
CA MET A 1 1.99 36.65 -10.10
C MET A 1 2.66 36.12 -8.85
N ASN A 2 3.28 34.96 -8.92
CA ASN A 2 4.09 34.42 -7.83
C ASN A 2 5.42 34.01 -8.42
N SER A 3 6.44 34.60 -7.89
CA SER A 3 7.83 34.45 -8.26
C SER A 3 8.33 33.05 -7.89
N ARG A 4 8.74 32.31 -8.92
CA ARG A 4 9.52 31.06 -8.74
C ARG A 4 10.95 31.43 -8.39
N HIS A 5 11.40 31.12 -7.19
CA HIS A 5 12.82 31.04 -6.89
C HIS A 5 13.35 29.68 -7.37
N LEU A 6 14.05 29.69 -8.48
CA LEU A 6 14.96 28.62 -8.88
C LEU A 6 16.12 28.62 -7.87
N ILE A 7 16.22 27.59 -7.05
CA ILE A 7 17.45 27.26 -6.34
C ILE A 7 18.26 26.38 -7.27
N THR A 8 19.16 27.00 -8.02
CA THR A 8 20.23 26.31 -8.74
C THR A 8 21.31 25.95 -7.72
N GLY A 9 21.22 24.74 -7.16
CA GLY A 9 22.28 24.16 -6.34
C GLY A 9 23.40 23.67 -7.23
N THR A 10 24.46 24.48 -7.33
CA THR A 10 25.74 24.06 -7.93
C THR A 10 26.41 23.09 -6.96
N ALA A 11 26.28 21.78 -7.19
CA ALA A 11 27.02 20.77 -6.45
C ALA A 11 28.47 20.80 -6.90
N LEU A 12 29.36 21.24 -6.03
CA LEU A 12 30.81 21.14 -6.18
C LEU A 12 31.21 19.68 -6.00
N ALA A 13 31.47 18.99 -7.09
CA ALA A 13 32.10 17.65 -7.08
C ALA A 13 33.59 17.83 -6.82
N THR A 14 34.03 17.68 -5.57
CA THR A 14 35.43 17.48 -5.23
C THR A 14 35.69 15.97 -5.24
N LEU A 15 36.32 15.48 -6.31
CA LEU A 15 36.87 14.13 -6.40
C LEU A 15 38.04 14.01 -5.41
N PHE A 16 37.86 13.24 -4.34
CA PHE A 16 38.99 12.72 -3.55
C PHE A 16 39.53 11.48 -4.25
N ALA A 17 40.71 11.61 -4.82
CA ALA A 17 41.51 10.47 -5.27
C ALA A 17 42.07 9.75 -4.02
N VAL A 18 41.46 8.63 -3.67
CA VAL A 18 42.00 7.69 -2.66
C VAL A 18 42.73 6.60 -3.42
N SER A 19 44.04 6.54 -3.23
CA SER A 19 44.86 5.43 -3.73
C SER A 19 44.54 4.16 -2.95
N PRO A 20 44.33 3.01 -3.58
CA PRO A 20 44.04 1.78 -2.87
C PRO A 20 45.31 1.24 -2.21
N THR A 21 45.38 1.27 -0.92
CA THR A 21 46.32 0.49 -0.12
C THR A 21 45.77 -0.92 -0.03
N LEU A 22 46.46 -1.89 -0.63
CA LEU A 22 46.16 -3.31 -0.50
C LEU A 22 46.30 -3.74 0.97
N ALA A 23 45.17 -3.89 1.66
CA ALA A 23 45.10 -4.55 2.95
C ALA A 23 45.00 -6.06 2.72
N GLN A 24 45.88 -6.81 3.32
CA GLN A 24 45.84 -8.29 3.33
C GLN A 24 44.57 -8.75 4.01
N THR A 25 43.74 -9.44 3.24
CA THR A 25 42.51 -10.11 3.73
C THR A 25 42.92 -11.30 4.60
N THR A 26 42.66 -11.18 5.89
CA THR A 26 42.48 -12.35 6.76
C THR A 26 41.14 -12.97 6.38
N GLN A 27 41.17 -14.16 5.77
CA GLN A 27 39.97 -14.95 5.54
C GLN A 27 39.29 -15.25 6.88
N VAL A 28 38.24 -14.51 7.19
CA VAL A 28 37.20 -15.00 8.11
C VAL A 28 36.39 -15.97 7.26
N ALA A 29 36.43 -17.24 7.56
CA ALA A 29 35.53 -18.22 6.98
C ALA A 29 34.11 -17.71 7.19
N ALA A 30 33.42 -17.41 6.09
CA ALA A 30 31.98 -17.10 6.16
C ALA A 30 31.29 -18.29 6.82
N ALA A 31 30.74 -18.07 8.01
CA ALA A 31 29.79 -19.02 8.56
C ALA A 31 28.70 -19.19 7.50
N ALA A 32 28.37 -20.44 7.16
CA ALA A 32 27.22 -20.72 6.32
C ALA A 32 26.06 -19.89 6.83
N PRO A 33 25.31 -19.18 5.97
CA PRO A 33 24.17 -18.40 6.43
C PRO A 33 23.22 -19.39 7.09
N MET A 34 23.12 -19.31 8.43
CA MET A 34 21.97 -19.91 9.11
C MET A 34 20.77 -19.30 8.43
N LEU A 35 19.78 -20.10 8.02
CA LEU A 35 18.50 -19.65 7.50
C LEU A 35 18.02 -18.54 8.44
N GLU A 36 18.23 -17.27 8.07
CA GLU A 36 17.67 -16.14 8.80
C GLU A 36 16.17 -16.35 8.89
N GLU A 37 15.57 -15.99 10.02
CA GLU A 37 14.14 -16.19 10.24
C GLU A 37 13.35 -15.62 9.05
N ILE A 38 12.80 -16.51 8.24
CA ILE A 38 12.08 -16.18 7.00
C ILE A 38 10.80 -15.44 7.35
N ILE A 39 10.11 -15.90 8.40
CA ILE A 39 8.94 -15.24 9.01
C ILE A 39 9.21 -15.09 10.50
N VAL A 40 9.16 -13.84 10.97
CA VAL A 40 9.23 -13.52 12.39
C VAL A 40 7.83 -13.68 12.97
N TYR A 41 7.67 -14.63 13.90
CA TYR A 41 6.44 -14.80 14.66
C TYR A 41 6.57 -14.05 15.99
N GLY A 42 5.96 -12.90 16.14
CA GLY A 42 6.08 -11.94 17.24
C GLY A 42 5.92 -12.53 18.65
N ARG A 43 6.91 -13.30 19.09
CA ARG A 43 6.96 -13.92 20.43
C ARG A 43 7.03 -12.82 21.49
N GLY A 44 6.25 -12.97 22.55
CA GLY A 44 6.11 -11.93 23.59
C GLY A 44 5.02 -10.88 23.31
N GLU A 45 4.45 -10.83 22.09
CA GLU A 45 3.34 -9.94 21.77
C GLU A 45 2.00 -10.51 22.19
N ALA A 46 1.18 -9.69 22.86
CA ALA A 46 -0.16 -10.10 23.30
C ALA A 46 -1.18 -10.24 22.16
N ARG A 47 -0.80 -9.92 20.92
CA ARG A 47 -1.58 -10.02 19.67
C ARG A 47 -0.79 -10.74 18.60
N GLN A 48 -1.44 -11.10 17.50
CA GLN A 48 -0.74 -11.66 16.35
C GLN A 48 0.08 -10.59 15.65
N VAL A 49 1.41 -10.74 15.71
CA VAL A 49 2.39 -9.92 14.99
C VAL A 49 3.26 -10.85 14.18
N GLN A 50 3.46 -10.54 12.91
CA GLN A 50 4.32 -11.31 12.02
C GLN A 50 5.10 -10.37 11.11
N GLY A 51 6.25 -10.83 10.63
CA GLY A 51 7.07 -10.03 9.75
C GLY A 51 7.81 -10.87 8.71
N VAL A 52 8.17 -10.23 7.63
CA VAL A 52 9.07 -10.75 6.60
C VAL A 52 10.32 -9.90 6.55
N THR A 53 11.46 -10.55 6.41
CA THR A 53 12.77 -9.88 6.33
C THR A 53 13.16 -9.57 4.88
N GLN A 54 14.23 -8.80 4.72
CA GLN A 54 14.83 -8.52 3.40
C GLN A 54 15.15 -9.80 2.61
N ALA A 55 15.49 -10.90 3.28
CA ALA A 55 15.79 -12.18 2.63
C ALA A 55 14.58 -12.71 1.82
N VAL A 56 13.35 -12.51 2.33
CA VAL A 56 12.12 -12.88 1.61
C VAL A 56 11.86 -11.91 0.45
N ILE A 57 12.00 -10.61 0.69
CA ILE A 57 11.78 -9.58 -0.34
C ILE A 57 12.76 -9.77 -1.52
N ALA A 58 14.00 -10.19 -1.25
CA ALA A 58 15.04 -10.39 -2.27
C ALA A 58 14.80 -11.59 -3.20
N LEU A 59 13.94 -12.56 -2.81
CA LEU A 59 13.54 -13.68 -3.67
C LEU A 59 12.57 -13.25 -4.77
N GLU A 60 11.81 -12.16 -4.55
CA GLU A 60 10.94 -11.58 -5.55
C GLU A 60 11.74 -10.95 -6.71
N ALA A 61 11.09 -10.74 -7.85
CA ALA A 61 11.68 -9.95 -8.92
C ALA A 61 11.99 -8.53 -8.42
N PRO A 62 13.21 -7.97 -8.62
CA PRO A 62 13.54 -6.64 -8.17
C PRO A 62 12.52 -5.58 -8.63
N GLY A 63 12.07 -4.74 -7.72
CA GLY A 63 10.98 -3.78 -7.95
C GLY A 63 9.60 -4.27 -7.54
N THR A 64 9.46 -5.52 -7.12
CA THR A 64 8.22 -6.02 -6.52
C THR A 64 7.88 -5.25 -5.24
N SER A 65 6.61 -4.92 -5.10
CA SER A 65 6.08 -4.22 -3.94
C SER A 65 6.30 -5.04 -2.65
N PRO A 66 6.77 -4.43 -1.56
CA PRO A 66 6.89 -5.12 -0.28
C PRO A 66 5.53 -5.59 0.27
N LEU A 67 4.41 -5.04 -0.21
CA LEU A 67 3.07 -5.55 0.10
C LEU A 67 2.82 -6.94 -0.49
N LYS A 68 3.42 -7.28 -1.64
CA LYS A 68 3.34 -8.62 -2.20
C LYS A 68 4.13 -9.62 -1.34
N ALA A 69 5.29 -9.23 -0.84
CA ALA A 69 6.12 -10.10 0.01
C ALA A 69 5.40 -10.58 1.30
N ILE A 70 4.47 -9.79 1.85
CA ILE A 70 3.68 -10.18 3.01
C ILE A 70 2.42 -11.00 2.68
N GLU A 71 2.15 -11.28 1.40
CA GLU A 71 0.99 -12.10 0.99
C GLU A 71 1.03 -13.51 1.59
N ASN A 72 2.21 -14.03 1.90
CA ASN A 72 2.40 -15.35 2.52
C ASN A 72 2.00 -15.40 4.01
N LEU A 73 1.78 -14.25 4.66
CA LEU A 73 1.33 -14.19 6.04
C LEU A 73 -0.16 -14.54 6.16
N PRO A 74 -0.58 -15.27 7.21
CA PRO A 74 -2.00 -15.54 7.46
C PRO A 74 -2.80 -14.24 7.58
N GLY A 75 -4.05 -14.25 7.13
CA GLY A 75 -4.96 -13.11 7.18
C GLY A 75 -4.75 -12.05 6.10
N VAL A 76 -3.63 -12.08 5.38
CA VAL A 76 -3.29 -11.08 4.36
C VAL A 76 -3.78 -11.51 2.98
N SER A 77 -4.56 -10.65 2.33
CA SER A 77 -4.97 -10.80 0.93
C SER A 77 -4.39 -9.65 0.11
N PHE A 78 -3.60 -9.98 -0.90
CA PHE A 78 -2.99 -9.02 -1.81
C PHE A 78 -3.54 -9.21 -3.22
N GLN A 79 -3.75 -8.10 -3.96
CA GLN A 79 -4.28 -8.10 -5.32
C GLN A 79 -3.55 -7.05 -6.15
N SER A 80 -3.19 -7.38 -7.38
CA SER A 80 -2.63 -6.43 -8.35
C SER A 80 -2.87 -6.90 -9.78
N ALA A 81 -3.02 -5.95 -10.71
CA ALA A 81 -3.13 -6.23 -12.14
C ALA A 81 -1.77 -6.30 -12.84
N ASP A 82 -0.70 -5.81 -12.22
CA ASP A 82 0.66 -5.87 -12.72
C ASP A 82 1.50 -6.95 -12.01
N PRO A 83 2.57 -7.45 -12.61
CA PRO A 83 3.37 -8.54 -12.04
C PRO A 83 4.18 -8.14 -10.79
N PHE A 84 4.49 -6.86 -10.64
CA PHE A 84 5.27 -6.33 -9.51
C PHE A 84 4.43 -5.93 -8.30
N GLY A 85 3.10 -5.87 -8.44
CA GLY A 85 2.25 -5.34 -7.38
C GLY A 85 2.47 -3.86 -7.11
N ALA A 86 2.93 -3.11 -8.11
CA ALA A 86 3.33 -1.72 -7.97
C ALA A 86 2.37 -0.72 -8.64
N TYR A 87 1.51 -1.16 -9.55
CA TYR A 87 0.50 -0.31 -10.19
C TYR A 87 -0.61 0.06 -9.20
N GLU A 88 -0.57 1.30 -8.70
CA GLU A 88 -1.34 1.72 -7.53
C GLU A 88 -2.86 1.64 -7.71
N TRP A 89 -3.38 1.93 -8.91
CA TRP A 89 -4.82 1.83 -9.17
C TRP A 89 -5.35 0.41 -8.96
N SER A 90 -4.54 -0.61 -9.24
CA SER A 90 -4.92 -2.01 -9.07
C SER A 90 -4.54 -2.61 -7.73
N THR A 91 -3.52 -2.06 -7.07
CA THR A 91 -3.00 -2.63 -5.82
C THR A 91 -4.03 -2.52 -4.70
N ARG A 92 -4.34 -3.65 -4.10
CA ARG A 92 -5.20 -3.75 -2.92
C ARG A 92 -4.58 -4.70 -1.92
N ILE A 93 -4.60 -4.30 -0.66
CA ILE A 93 -4.30 -5.17 0.46
C ILE A 93 -5.47 -5.16 1.43
N SER A 94 -5.82 -6.32 1.96
CA SER A 94 -6.79 -6.43 3.03
C SER A 94 -6.31 -7.42 4.09
N ILE A 95 -6.71 -7.18 5.34
CA ILE A 95 -6.40 -8.01 6.49
C ILE A 95 -7.71 -8.31 7.21
N ARG A 96 -8.07 -9.59 7.38
CA ARG A 96 -9.30 -10.02 8.05
C ARG A 96 -10.58 -9.38 7.50
N GLY A 97 -10.61 -9.08 6.19
CA GLY A 97 -11.75 -8.41 5.53
C GLY A 97 -11.74 -6.88 5.57
N PHE A 98 -10.83 -6.26 6.33
CA PHE A 98 -10.62 -4.82 6.28
C PHE A 98 -9.79 -4.44 5.06
N ASN A 99 -10.27 -3.47 4.30
CA ASN A 99 -9.61 -2.98 3.11
C ASN A 99 -8.43 -2.05 3.45
N GLN A 100 -7.60 -1.76 2.45
CA GLN A 100 -6.43 -0.90 2.55
C GLN A 100 -6.68 0.43 3.28
N ASN A 101 -7.80 1.11 3.01
CA ASN A 101 -8.15 2.37 3.65
C ASN A 101 -8.68 2.22 5.10
N GLN A 102 -8.67 1.00 5.63
CA GLN A 102 -9.01 0.65 7.02
C GLN A 102 -7.81 0.07 7.77
N LEU A 103 -6.60 0.18 7.20
CA LEU A 103 -5.33 -0.27 7.75
C LEU A 103 -4.39 0.92 7.99
N GLY A 104 -3.53 0.81 9.00
CA GLY A 104 -2.48 1.79 9.26
C GLY A 104 -1.15 1.39 8.61
N PHE A 105 -0.45 2.36 8.01
CA PHE A 105 0.84 2.13 7.35
C PHE A 105 1.88 3.13 7.82
N THR A 106 3.10 2.66 8.11
CA THR A 106 4.22 3.53 8.50
C THR A 106 5.52 3.10 7.82
N LEU A 107 6.41 4.07 7.56
CA LEU A 107 7.80 3.84 7.17
C LEU A 107 8.71 4.50 8.22
N ASP A 108 9.53 3.70 8.91
CA ASP A 108 10.39 4.16 10.03
C ASP A 108 9.60 5.02 11.06
N GLY A 109 8.36 4.61 11.37
CA GLY A 109 7.46 5.32 12.29
C GLY A 109 6.69 6.51 11.68
N VAL A 110 7.04 6.96 10.49
CA VAL A 110 6.32 8.03 9.77
C VAL A 110 5.04 7.48 9.14
N PRO A 111 3.86 8.05 9.42
CA PRO A 111 2.60 7.60 8.84
C PRO A 111 2.58 7.79 7.32
N LEU A 112 2.16 6.75 6.58
CA LEU A 112 1.96 6.78 5.13
C LEU A 112 0.48 7.01 4.74
N GLY A 113 -0.38 7.34 5.71
CA GLY A 113 -1.82 7.39 5.49
C GLY A 113 -2.39 6.01 5.17
N ASP A 114 -3.50 5.97 4.44
CA ASP A 114 -4.14 4.73 3.98
C ASP A 114 -3.57 4.21 2.64
N MET A 115 -2.56 4.87 2.12
CA MET A 115 -1.92 4.56 0.83
C MET A 115 -2.89 4.48 -0.36
N SER A 116 -4.04 5.15 -0.28
CA SER A 116 -5.03 5.15 -1.37
C SER A 116 -4.51 5.87 -2.62
N TYR A 117 -5.01 5.47 -3.78
CA TYR A 117 -4.69 6.14 -5.05
C TYR A 117 -5.05 7.62 -5.05
N GLY A 118 -6.10 8.03 -4.33
CA GLY A 118 -6.56 9.42 -4.22
C GLY A 118 -5.62 10.36 -3.48
N ASN A 119 -4.64 9.85 -2.76
CA ASN A 119 -3.58 10.62 -2.07
C ASN A 119 -4.07 11.80 -1.23
N HIS A 120 -5.06 11.65 -0.42
CA HIS A 120 -5.55 12.75 0.42
C HIS A 120 -4.81 12.88 1.75
N ASN A 121 -4.14 11.82 2.22
CA ASN A 121 -3.53 11.76 3.54
C ASN A 121 -2.13 11.15 3.60
N GLY A 122 -1.48 10.92 2.46
CA GLY A 122 -0.14 10.33 2.47
C GLY A 122 0.31 9.80 1.11
N LEU A 123 1.15 8.75 1.12
CA LEU A 123 1.68 8.17 -0.10
C LEU A 123 1.77 6.64 -0.05
N HIS A 124 1.70 6.02 -1.22
CA HIS A 124 1.83 4.58 -1.38
C HIS A 124 3.29 4.14 -1.17
N ILE A 125 3.50 2.97 -0.55
CA ILE A 125 4.85 2.46 -0.24
C ILE A 125 5.73 2.31 -1.49
N SER A 126 5.16 1.99 -2.65
CA SER A 126 5.90 1.87 -3.92
C SER A 126 6.56 3.18 -4.39
N ARG A 127 6.10 4.33 -3.88
CA ARG A 127 6.69 5.66 -4.12
C ARG A 127 7.48 6.17 -2.92
N ALA A 128 7.22 5.66 -1.72
CA ALA A 128 7.88 6.11 -0.50
C ALA A 128 9.35 5.71 -0.45
N ILE A 129 9.68 4.51 -0.94
CA ILE A 129 11.04 3.95 -0.91
C ILE A 129 11.19 2.81 -1.91
N SER A 130 12.39 2.61 -2.47
CA SER A 130 12.72 1.44 -3.30
C SER A 130 12.71 0.16 -2.47
N SER A 131 12.16 -0.92 -2.99
CA SER A 131 12.04 -2.20 -2.27
C SER A 131 13.39 -2.78 -1.81
N GLU A 132 14.47 -2.50 -2.53
CA GLU A 132 15.85 -2.89 -2.16
C GLU A 132 16.34 -2.20 -0.88
N ASN A 133 15.72 -1.11 -0.46
CA ASN A 133 16.03 -0.37 0.76
C ASN A 133 15.09 -0.69 1.93
N ILE A 134 14.18 -1.64 1.79
CA ILE A 134 13.37 -2.17 2.88
C ILE A 134 14.16 -3.29 3.57
N ASP A 135 14.23 -3.24 4.90
CA ASP A 135 14.85 -4.27 5.73
C ASP A 135 13.83 -5.29 6.21
N GLN A 136 12.70 -4.80 6.67
CA GLN A 136 11.64 -5.63 7.25
C GLN A 136 10.26 -5.02 6.99
N VAL A 137 9.26 -5.88 6.86
CA VAL A 137 7.85 -5.51 6.89
C VAL A 137 7.17 -6.28 8.02
N THR A 138 6.58 -5.55 8.98
CA THR A 138 5.87 -6.14 10.12
C THR A 138 4.38 -5.89 9.99
N VAL A 139 3.58 -6.93 10.15
CA VAL A 139 2.12 -6.88 10.17
C VAL A 139 1.65 -7.17 11.59
N ALA A 140 1.00 -6.21 12.22
CA ALA A 140 0.29 -6.40 13.48
C ALA A 140 -1.20 -6.42 13.17
N GLN A 141 -1.83 -7.57 13.38
CA GLN A 141 -3.24 -7.79 13.07
C GLN A 141 -4.16 -7.28 14.17
N GLY A 142 -5.44 -7.20 13.91
CA GLY A 142 -6.43 -6.62 14.82
C GLY A 142 -6.25 -5.11 14.95
N ALA A 143 -6.00 -4.63 16.15
CA ALA A 143 -5.89 -3.19 16.41
C ALA A 143 -4.52 -2.58 16.09
N GLY A 144 -3.52 -3.38 15.76
CA GLY A 144 -2.15 -2.91 15.66
C GLY A 144 -1.56 -2.44 17.01
N SER A 145 -0.45 -1.71 16.97
CA SER A 145 0.18 -1.14 18.17
C SER A 145 -0.48 0.18 18.57
N LEU A 146 -0.66 0.39 19.89
CA LEU A 146 -1.15 1.67 20.46
C LEU A 146 -0.30 2.87 20.01
N ALA A 147 1.02 2.69 19.93
CA ALA A 147 1.97 3.74 19.56
C ALA A 147 1.99 4.06 18.06
N THR A 148 1.35 3.24 17.19
CA THR A 148 1.36 3.49 15.75
C THR A 148 0.57 4.75 15.40
N ALA A 149 1.22 5.71 14.74
CA ALA A 149 0.60 6.90 14.20
C ALA A 149 -0.29 6.53 13.00
N SER A 150 -1.61 6.45 13.20
CA SER A 150 -2.58 6.11 12.16
C SER A 150 -3.99 6.55 12.56
N THR A 151 -4.73 7.04 11.57
CA THR A 151 -6.15 7.43 11.67
C THR A 151 -7.10 6.39 11.09
N SER A 152 -6.60 5.23 10.65
CA SER A 152 -7.38 4.23 9.89
C SER A 152 -6.93 2.78 10.16
N ASN A 153 -6.66 2.41 11.40
CA ASN A 153 -6.15 1.08 11.73
C ASN A 153 -7.20 0.11 12.30
N LEU A 154 -8.37 0.03 11.72
CA LEU A 154 -9.44 -0.88 12.15
C LEU A 154 -9.04 -2.36 12.08
N GLY A 155 -8.34 -2.75 11.00
CA GLY A 155 -7.95 -4.14 10.73
C GLY A 155 -6.51 -4.47 11.09
N GLY A 156 -5.71 -3.49 11.53
CA GLY A 156 -4.31 -3.66 11.89
C GLY A 156 -3.38 -2.67 11.23
N THR A 157 -2.07 -2.91 11.42
CA THR A 157 -1.02 -2.03 10.90
C THR A 157 0.04 -2.81 10.14
N VAL A 158 0.58 -2.19 9.09
CA VAL A 158 1.73 -2.66 8.31
C VAL A 158 2.85 -1.64 8.48
N GLN A 159 3.96 -2.06 9.05
CA GLN A 159 5.10 -1.21 9.38
C GLN A 159 6.29 -1.62 8.51
N PHE A 160 6.80 -0.68 7.73
CA PHE A 160 8.00 -0.84 6.92
C PHE A 160 9.19 -0.25 7.66
N THR A 161 10.26 -1.01 7.74
CA THR A 161 11.54 -0.56 8.28
C THR A 161 12.54 -0.46 7.15
N SER A 162 13.16 0.71 6.99
CA SER A 162 14.19 0.89 5.97
C SER A 162 15.53 0.34 6.43
N ARG A 163 16.35 -0.11 5.47
CA ARG A 163 17.71 -0.60 5.75
C ARG A 163 18.57 0.46 6.42
N ARG A 164 19.40 0.01 7.32
CA ARG A 164 20.51 0.82 7.83
C ARG A 164 21.63 0.91 6.79
N PRO A 165 22.41 2.02 6.77
CA PRO A 165 23.66 2.06 6.02
C PRO A 165 24.58 0.90 6.41
N ALA A 166 25.32 0.36 5.44
CA ALA A 166 26.24 -0.72 5.70
C ALA A 166 27.40 -0.27 6.63
N LYS A 167 27.95 -1.22 7.41
CA LYS A 167 29.10 -0.95 8.28
C LYS A 167 30.39 -0.78 7.49
N GLU A 168 30.50 -1.40 6.34
CA GLU A 168 31.64 -1.29 5.43
C GLU A 168 31.27 -0.40 4.24
N ALA A 169 32.24 0.37 3.75
CA ALA A 169 32.08 1.16 2.53
C ALA A 169 31.95 0.24 1.33
N GLY A 170 30.96 0.52 0.48
CA GLY A 170 30.72 -0.34 -0.66
C GLY A 170 29.71 0.22 -1.65
N ALA A 171 29.48 -0.55 -2.70
CA ALA A 171 28.47 -0.26 -3.71
C ALA A 171 27.65 -1.52 -4.02
N TYR A 172 26.34 -1.36 -4.15
CA TYR A 172 25.45 -2.41 -4.65
C TYR A 172 24.80 -1.94 -5.95
N ILE A 173 24.92 -2.77 -7.00
CA ILE A 173 24.35 -2.50 -8.32
C ILE A 173 23.47 -3.68 -8.72
N ALA A 174 22.28 -3.41 -9.23
CA ALA A 174 21.39 -4.42 -9.77
C ALA A 174 20.79 -3.96 -11.10
N GLY A 175 20.73 -4.88 -12.06
CA GLY A 175 20.05 -4.68 -13.34
C GLY A 175 19.07 -5.82 -13.59
N THR A 176 17.82 -5.49 -13.95
CA THR A 176 16.77 -6.46 -14.28
C THR A 176 16.24 -6.19 -15.67
N ALA A 177 16.06 -7.27 -16.46
CA ALA A 177 15.36 -7.25 -17.74
C ALA A 177 14.27 -8.33 -17.75
N GLY A 178 13.17 -8.11 -18.48
CA GLY A 178 12.07 -9.08 -18.48
C GLY A 178 11.00 -8.83 -19.52
N SER A 179 9.89 -9.55 -19.36
CA SER A 179 8.70 -9.42 -20.17
C SER A 179 8.24 -7.96 -20.27
N GLU A 180 7.48 -7.63 -21.31
CA GLU A 180 6.95 -6.27 -21.56
C GLU A 180 8.06 -5.21 -21.58
N LYS A 181 9.19 -5.54 -22.17
CA LYS A 181 10.37 -4.68 -22.25
C LYS A 181 10.77 -4.09 -20.89
N THR A 182 10.52 -4.81 -19.81
CA THR A 182 10.94 -4.39 -18.47
C THR A 182 12.45 -4.17 -18.45
N GLY A 183 12.85 -2.99 -18.01
CA GLY A 183 14.21 -2.62 -17.68
C GLY A 183 14.23 -1.90 -16.34
N ARG A 184 15.00 -2.41 -15.38
CA ARG A 184 15.20 -1.79 -14.07
C ARG A 184 16.69 -1.73 -13.77
N GLY A 185 17.14 -0.57 -13.29
CA GLY A 185 18.48 -0.37 -12.74
C GLY A 185 18.40 0.17 -11.32
N PHE A 186 19.19 -0.35 -10.44
CA PHE A 186 19.35 0.11 -9.06
C PHE A 186 20.83 0.26 -8.74
N VAL A 187 21.20 1.34 -8.06
CA VAL A 187 22.53 1.54 -7.50
C VAL A 187 22.41 2.10 -6.09
N ARG A 188 23.21 1.57 -5.15
CA ARG A 188 23.37 2.11 -3.81
C ARG A 188 24.84 2.21 -3.46
N LEU A 189 25.22 3.33 -2.86
CA LEU A 189 26.56 3.60 -2.34
C LEU A 189 26.46 3.79 -0.84
N ASP A 190 27.22 3.01 -0.09
CA ASP A 190 27.33 3.09 1.36
C ASP A 190 28.69 3.65 1.76
N THR A 191 28.74 4.55 2.72
CA THR A 191 29.98 5.15 3.23
C THR A 191 30.79 4.21 4.13
N GLY A 192 30.14 3.16 4.65
CA GLY A 192 30.60 2.47 5.84
C GLY A 192 30.47 3.33 7.09
N GLU A 193 30.86 2.79 8.22
CA GLU A 193 30.90 3.52 9.49
C GLU A 193 32.21 4.32 9.59
N LEU A 194 32.07 5.63 9.62
CA LEU A 194 33.18 6.57 9.76
C LEU A 194 33.66 6.61 11.23
N SER A 195 34.89 7.06 11.46
CA SER A 195 35.45 7.21 12.81
C SER A 195 34.66 8.17 13.73
N THR A 196 33.75 8.94 13.16
CA THR A 196 32.80 9.81 13.89
C THR A 196 31.55 9.06 14.39
N GLY A 197 31.40 7.76 14.07
CA GLY A 197 30.18 7.01 14.33
C GLY A 197 29.03 7.35 13.36
N THR A 198 29.37 7.96 12.20
CA THR A 198 28.42 8.28 11.13
C THR A 198 28.45 7.22 10.04
N SER A 199 27.31 6.76 9.57
CA SER A 199 27.17 5.97 8.36
C SER A 199 26.03 6.51 7.48
N ALA A 200 26.17 6.40 6.15
CA ALA A 200 25.17 6.88 5.23
C ALA A 200 25.09 6.02 3.97
N TYR A 201 23.92 6.03 3.33
CA TYR A 201 23.81 5.57 1.96
C TYR A 201 23.04 6.55 1.08
N ILE A 202 23.30 6.49 -0.20
CA ILE A 202 22.47 7.07 -1.26
C ILE A 202 22.18 5.99 -2.30
N SER A 203 20.93 5.95 -2.77
CA SER A 203 20.56 5.04 -3.85
C SER A 203 19.72 5.73 -4.91
N TYR A 204 19.80 5.21 -6.13
CA TYR A 204 18.97 5.62 -7.24
C TYR A 204 18.41 4.40 -7.96
N THR A 205 17.12 4.49 -8.30
CA THR A 205 16.39 3.47 -9.04
C THR A 205 15.75 4.09 -10.27
N ARG A 206 15.84 3.40 -11.39
CA ARG A 206 15.02 3.68 -12.57
C ARG A 206 14.37 2.41 -13.06
N GLN A 207 13.07 2.43 -13.24
CA GLN A 207 12.28 1.34 -13.82
C GLN A 207 11.47 1.85 -15.00
N ASN A 208 11.40 1.05 -16.06
CA ASN A 208 10.53 1.25 -17.20
C ASN A 208 10.04 -0.11 -17.69
N ALA A 209 8.74 -0.26 -17.91
CA ALA A 209 8.14 -1.43 -18.53
C ALA A 209 6.98 -0.97 -19.41
N ASP A 210 6.66 -1.73 -20.46
CA ASP A 210 5.39 -1.57 -21.17
C ASP A 210 4.27 -2.20 -20.32
N LYS A 211 3.03 -1.82 -20.55
CA LYS A 211 1.85 -2.51 -20.01
C LYS A 211 1.77 -3.92 -20.61
N TRP A 212 1.30 -4.91 -19.85
CA TRP A 212 1.13 -6.27 -20.37
C TRP A 212 -0.08 -6.41 -21.32
N LYS A 213 -1.01 -5.45 -21.32
CA LYS A 213 -2.11 -5.33 -22.28
C LYS A 213 -2.24 -3.88 -22.74
N GLY A 214 -2.70 -3.68 -23.98
CA GLY A 214 -2.79 -2.37 -24.61
C GLY A 214 -1.43 -1.70 -24.81
N ASP A 215 -1.45 -0.42 -25.09
CA ASP A 215 -0.25 0.42 -25.20
C ASP A 215 -0.08 1.31 -23.95
N GLY A 216 1.16 1.61 -23.60
CA GLY A 216 1.50 2.50 -22.47
C GLY A 216 2.70 2.00 -21.68
N VAL A 217 3.12 2.81 -20.73
CA VAL A 217 4.34 2.57 -19.93
C VAL A 217 4.03 2.62 -18.44
N GLN A 218 4.88 1.88 -17.69
CA GLN A 218 4.97 1.94 -16.24
C GLN A 218 6.39 2.42 -15.92
N ARG A 219 6.57 3.72 -15.63
CA ARG A 219 7.87 4.33 -15.39
C ARG A 219 7.96 4.90 -13.99
N GLN A 220 9.11 4.70 -13.36
CA GLN A 220 9.43 5.29 -12.07
C GLN A 220 10.92 5.59 -11.96
N ASP A 221 11.24 6.76 -11.42
CA ASP A 221 12.55 7.17 -10.96
C ASP A 221 12.45 7.43 -9.44
N GLN A 222 13.40 6.88 -8.65
CA GLN A 222 13.44 7.08 -7.19
C GLN A 222 14.86 7.36 -6.73
N MET A 223 15.00 8.25 -5.73
CA MET A 223 16.24 8.48 -5.00
C MET A 223 15.98 8.37 -3.51
N ASN A 224 16.79 7.58 -2.81
CA ASN A 224 16.69 7.43 -1.36
C ASN A 224 18.06 7.75 -0.74
N PHE A 225 18.01 8.49 0.36
CA PHE A 225 19.18 8.83 1.17
C PHE A 225 18.85 8.57 2.64
N LYS A 226 19.79 7.96 3.36
CA LYS A 226 19.70 7.79 4.82
C LYS A 226 21.09 8.00 5.44
N VAL A 227 21.11 8.71 6.56
CA VAL A 227 22.28 8.89 7.40
C VAL A 227 21.92 8.51 8.83
N VAL A 228 22.87 7.89 9.51
CA VAL A 228 22.78 7.48 10.91
C VAL A 228 24.02 7.98 11.62
N GLN A 229 23.81 8.62 12.76
CA GLN A 229 24.85 9.16 13.62
C GLN A 229 24.66 8.66 15.06
N THR A 230 25.65 7.97 15.58
CA THR A 230 25.70 7.62 16.99
C THR A 230 26.01 8.88 17.82
N VAL A 231 25.24 9.15 18.87
CA VAL A 231 25.39 10.31 19.77
C VAL A 231 25.37 9.81 21.22
N GLY A 232 26.55 9.63 21.79
CA GLY A 232 26.66 8.99 23.12
C GLY A 232 26.10 7.58 23.09
N GLU A 233 25.11 7.29 23.93
CA GLU A 233 24.37 6.01 23.97
C GLU A 233 23.14 6.00 23.06
N GLY A 234 22.85 7.12 22.40
CA GLY A 234 21.71 7.28 21.51
C GLY A 234 22.09 7.38 20.05
N GLU A 235 21.09 7.66 19.24
CA GLU A 235 21.21 7.72 17.78
C GLU A 235 20.33 8.83 17.20
N ILE A 236 20.85 9.52 16.20
CA ILE A 236 20.08 10.35 15.28
C ILE A 236 20.13 9.69 13.91
N SER A 237 18.99 9.50 13.27
CA SER A 237 18.93 9.14 11.85
C SER A 237 18.11 10.16 11.08
N ALA A 238 18.50 10.42 9.84
CA ALA A 238 17.73 11.26 8.93
C ALA A 238 17.68 10.60 7.57
N TRP A 239 16.53 10.74 6.89
CA TRP A 239 16.37 10.20 5.55
C TRP A 239 15.50 11.12 4.68
N VAL A 240 15.76 11.08 3.38
CA VAL A 240 15.01 11.79 2.34
C VAL A 240 14.78 10.86 1.18
N ASN A 241 13.54 10.70 0.77
CA ASN A 241 13.14 9.90 -0.37
C ASN A 241 12.38 10.77 -1.38
N TRP A 242 12.79 10.69 -2.64
CA TRP A 242 12.15 11.34 -3.78
C TRP A 242 11.70 10.29 -4.79
N SER A 243 10.55 10.52 -5.43
CA SER A 243 10.00 9.65 -6.48
C SER A 243 9.30 10.48 -7.54
N ASP A 244 9.55 10.17 -8.82
CA ASP A 244 8.79 10.63 -9.99
C ASP A 244 8.21 9.41 -10.71
N ARG A 245 6.88 9.36 -10.80
CA ARG A 245 6.16 8.23 -11.38
C ARG A 245 5.21 8.68 -12.47
N ALA A 246 5.23 7.95 -13.60
CA ALA A 246 4.27 8.07 -14.69
C ALA A 246 3.84 6.68 -15.13
N GLU A 247 2.57 6.35 -14.93
CA GLU A 247 2.00 5.05 -15.28
C GLU A 247 0.72 5.22 -16.10
N ASN A 248 0.62 4.53 -17.25
CA ASN A 248 -0.62 4.43 -18.00
C ASN A 248 -1.54 3.41 -17.33
N ASP A 249 -2.81 3.77 -17.23
CA ASP A 249 -3.82 2.94 -16.59
C ASP A 249 -4.28 1.79 -17.49
N TYR A 250 -4.60 0.66 -16.88
CA TYR A 250 -5.35 -0.42 -17.52
C TYR A 250 -6.84 -0.08 -17.52
N GLN A 251 -7.56 -0.46 -18.60
CA GLN A 251 -9.01 -0.31 -18.67
C GLN A 251 -9.69 -1.14 -17.58
N ASP A 252 -10.59 -0.52 -16.83
CA ASP A 252 -11.50 -1.21 -15.94
C ASP A 252 -12.51 -2.02 -16.78
N LEU A 253 -12.67 -3.29 -16.46
CA LEU A 253 -13.52 -4.21 -17.18
C LEU A 253 -14.79 -4.56 -16.39
N SER A 254 -15.79 -5.04 -17.09
CA SER A 254 -16.93 -5.76 -16.54
C SER A 254 -16.89 -7.23 -16.94
N LYS A 255 -17.68 -8.09 -16.29
CA LYS A 255 -17.78 -9.51 -16.70
C LYS A 255 -18.30 -9.65 -18.14
N GLU A 256 -19.24 -8.78 -18.52
CA GLU A 256 -19.77 -8.71 -19.88
C GLU A 256 -18.66 -8.36 -20.88
N MET A 257 -17.86 -7.33 -20.58
CA MET A 257 -16.72 -6.93 -21.41
C MET A 257 -15.69 -8.03 -21.53
N ILE A 258 -15.32 -8.70 -20.44
CA ILE A 258 -14.38 -9.84 -20.47
C ILE A 258 -14.90 -10.95 -21.39
N GLY A 259 -16.19 -11.27 -21.32
CA GLY A 259 -16.81 -12.29 -22.19
C GLY A 259 -16.87 -11.89 -23.66
N ARG A 260 -17.09 -10.62 -23.99
CA ARG A 260 -17.24 -10.08 -25.34
C ARG A 260 -15.92 -9.65 -25.97
N LEU A 261 -15.04 -9.03 -25.20
CA LEU A 261 -13.83 -8.35 -25.66
C LEU A 261 -12.54 -9.13 -25.34
N GLY A 262 -12.53 -9.89 -24.24
CA GLY A 262 -11.37 -10.65 -23.76
C GLY A 262 -10.74 -10.07 -22.48
N TYR A 263 -9.89 -10.85 -21.82
CA TYR A 263 -9.11 -10.43 -20.63
C TYR A 263 -8.05 -9.38 -20.93
N ASP A 264 -7.54 -9.38 -22.16
CA ASP A 264 -6.49 -8.51 -22.66
C ASP A 264 -7.02 -7.19 -23.25
N TRP A 265 -8.33 -6.99 -23.23
CA TRP A 265 -8.95 -5.75 -23.69
C TRP A 265 -8.47 -4.55 -22.86
N ASP A 266 -8.16 -3.43 -23.57
CA ASP A 266 -7.62 -2.21 -22.94
C ASP A 266 -8.00 -0.94 -23.75
N ASN A 267 -7.52 0.21 -23.28
CA ASN A 267 -7.65 1.52 -23.91
C ASN A 267 -7.07 1.53 -25.34
N PHE A 268 -7.54 2.48 -26.17
CA PHE A 268 -7.15 2.60 -27.58
C PHE A 268 -5.79 3.28 -27.81
N ALA A 269 -4.95 3.49 -26.78
CA ALA A 269 -3.70 4.21 -26.93
C ALA A 269 -2.96 3.81 -28.21
N LYS A 270 -2.44 4.84 -28.93
CA LYS A 270 -1.91 4.85 -30.30
C LYS A 270 -2.94 4.72 -31.42
N ASP A 271 -4.16 4.23 -31.23
CA ASP A 271 -5.22 4.25 -32.22
C ASP A 271 -6.14 5.47 -32.04
N TRP A 272 -5.60 6.66 -32.34
CA TRP A 272 -6.34 7.91 -32.26
C TRP A 272 -7.57 7.95 -33.17
N ALA A 273 -7.49 7.30 -34.35
CA ALA A 273 -8.57 7.27 -35.32
C ALA A 273 -9.81 6.54 -34.79
N THR A 274 -9.62 5.38 -34.17
CA THR A 274 -10.71 4.62 -33.53
C THR A 274 -11.28 5.39 -32.34
N ALA A 275 -10.44 5.96 -31.47
CA ALA A 275 -10.90 6.77 -30.35
C ALA A 275 -11.73 7.98 -30.78
N LEU A 276 -11.28 8.71 -31.80
CA LEU A 276 -12.05 9.82 -32.41
C LEU A 276 -13.38 9.33 -32.98
N ARG A 277 -13.39 8.19 -33.72
CA ARG A 277 -14.60 7.65 -34.31
C ARG A 277 -15.65 7.30 -33.26
N VAL A 278 -15.23 6.68 -32.17
CA VAL A 278 -16.10 6.34 -31.03
C VAL A 278 -16.67 7.61 -30.40
N ALA A 279 -15.82 8.60 -30.13
CA ALA A 279 -16.24 9.87 -29.55
C ALA A 279 -17.14 10.69 -30.49
N ASP A 280 -16.89 10.68 -31.80
CA ASP A 280 -17.74 11.35 -32.81
C ASP A 280 -19.15 10.74 -32.84
N ILE A 281 -19.26 9.41 -32.80
CA ILE A 281 -20.56 8.71 -32.75
C ILE A 281 -21.30 9.04 -31.46
N TYR A 282 -20.60 8.95 -30.32
CA TYR A 282 -21.17 9.27 -29.01
C TYR A 282 -21.71 10.72 -28.97
N ASN A 283 -20.93 11.68 -29.45
CA ASN A 283 -21.31 13.11 -29.50
C ASN A 283 -22.24 13.44 -30.68
N ARG A 284 -22.70 12.45 -31.46
CA ARG A 284 -23.62 12.61 -32.60
C ARG A 284 -23.08 13.52 -33.71
N LEU A 285 -21.76 13.65 -33.83
CA LEU A 285 -21.10 14.39 -34.91
C LEU A 285 -21.08 13.60 -36.21
N VAL A 286 -21.16 12.26 -36.10
CA VAL A 286 -21.32 11.34 -37.23
C VAL A 286 -22.35 10.26 -36.87
N THR A 287 -22.98 9.69 -37.88
CA THR A 287 -23.93 8.58 -37.71
C THR A 287 -23.25 7.25 -37.98
N GLY A 288 -23.76 6.17 -37.40
CA GLY A 288 -23.32 4.79 -37.63
C GLY A 288 -23.10 4.01 -36.33
N PRO A 289 -22.82 2.71 -36.43
CA PRO A 289 -22.48 1.90 -35.27
C PRO A 289 -21.07 2.20 -34.79
N PHE A 290 -20.79 1.84 -33.54
CA PHE A 290 -19.41 1.79 -33.02
C PHE A 290 -18.58 0.76 -33.82
N PRO A 291 -17.26 0.96 -33.95
CA PRO A 291 -16.41 0.03 -34.69
C PRO A 291 -16.21 -1.32 -33.96
N GLY A 292 -16.09 -2.39 -34.74
CA GLY A 292 -15.74 -3.72 -34.24
C GLY A 292 -16.74 -4.30 -33.24
N LYS A 293 -16.24 -4.75 -32.10
CA LYS A 293 -17.04 -5.32 -30.98
C LYS A 293 -17.46 -4.27 -29.94
N ILE A 294 -17.19 -2.99 -30.17
CA ILE A 294 -17.53 -1.90 -29.26
C ILE A 294 -19.04 -1.69 -29.27
N THR A 295 -19.63 -1.58 -28.09
CA THR A 295 -21.08 -1.36 -27.89
C THR A 295 -21.38 -0.12 -27.08
N SER A 296 -20.40 0.39 -26.35
CA SER A 296 -20.49 1.57 -25.51
C SER A 296 -19.26 2.46 -25.69
N VAL A 297 -19.41 3.75 -25.43
CA VAL A 297 -18.31 4.71 -25.34
C VAL A 297 -17.37 4.39 -24.16
N ASP A 298 -17.86 3.65 -23.17
CA ASP A 298 -17.12 3.24 -21.98
C ASP A 298 -16.37 1.91 -22.14
N ASP A 299 -16.50 1.24 -23.30
CA ASP A 299 -15.76 0.02 -23.56
C ASP A 299 -14.24 0.25 -23.60
N ALA A 300 -13.81 1.42 -24.07
CA ALA A 300 -12.43 1.88 -23.97
C ALA A 300 -12.33 3.39 -24.22
N TYR A 301 -11.32 4.01 -23.66
CA TYR A 301 -10.94 5.40 -23.91
C TYR A 301 -9.68 5.45 -24.75
N TYR A 302 -9.25 6.67 -25.18
CA TYR A 302 -7.99 6.74 -25.90
C TYR A 302 -6.82 6.34 -24.98
N ASP A 303 -6.74 6.96 -23.79
CA ASP A 303 -5.68 6.70 -22.83
C ASP A 303 -6.08 7.20 -21.42
N ALA A 304 -5.42 6.68 -20.40
CA ALA A 304 -5.51 7.16 -19.03
C ALA A 304 -4.16 6.96 -18.34
N ALA A 305 -3.84 7.78 -17.34
CA ALA A 305 -2.57 7.69 -16.64
C ALA A 305 -2.60 8.32 -15.25
N GLY A 306 -1.70 7.88 -14.37
CA GLY A 306 -1.34 8.49 -13.10
C GLY A 306 0.06 9.11 -13.15
N LEU A 307 0.18 10.39 -12.78
CA LEU A 307 1.44 11.11 -12.63
C LEU A 307 1.60 11.53 -11.18
N ARG A 308 2.77 11.24 -10.57
CA ARG A 308 3.05 11.53 -9.17
C ARG A 308 4.49 11.96 -9.01
N GLU A 309 4.69 13.05 -8.30
CA GLU A 309 6.01 13.45 -7.80
C GLU A 309 5.91 13.63 -6.28
N ASP A 310 6.77 12.94 -5.55
CA ASP A 310 6.77 12.92 -4.10
C ASP A 310 8.15 13.22 -3.54
N THR A 311 8.19 13.94 -2.43
CA THR A 311 9.37 14.06 -1.56
C THR A 311 8.91 13.90 -0.13
N ILE A 312 9.46 12.90 0.56
CA ILE A 312 9.23 12.67 1.99
C ILE A 312 10.56 12.63 2.73
N ALA A 313 10.61 13.24 3.92
CA ALA A 313 11.80 13.29 4.74
C ALA A 313 11.45 13.13 6.21
N ALA A 314 12.35 12.55 6.98
CA ALA A 314 12.22 12.49 8.44
C ALA A 314 13.56 12.56 9.14
N VAL A 315 13.49 12.96 10.40
CA VAL A 315 14.58 12.89 11.38
C VAL A 315 14.07 12.11 12.58
N ASN A 316 14.76 11.04 12.92
CA ASN A 316 14.46 10.20 14.08
C ASN A 316 15.57 10.41 15.11
N PHE A 317 15.19 10.55 16.38
CA PHE A 317 16.08 10.65 17.53
C PHE A 317 15.68 9.60 18.55
N THR A 318 16.62 8.74 18.92
CA THR A 318 16.45 7.73 19.97
C THR A 318 17.54 7.95 21.00
N TYR A 319 17.17 8.10 22.27
CA TYR A 319 18.14 8.34 23.33
C TYR A 319 17.72 7.72 24.68
N PRO A 320 18.56 6.91 25.32
CA PRO A 320 18.36 6.49 26.70
C PRO A 320 18.66 7.69 27.62
N LEU A 321 17.62 8.30 28.19
CA LEU A 321 17.76 9.41 29.14
C LEU A 321 18.38 8.92 30.46
N THR A 322 18.08 7.68 30.82
CA THR A 322 18.70 6.92 31.93
C THR A 322 18.63 5.43 31.54
N ASP A 323 19.26 4.56 32.34
CA ASP A 323 19.18 3.09 32.14
C ASP A 323 17.72 2.57 32.09
N ALA A 324 16.79 3.29 32.72
CA ALA A 324 15.38 2.89 32.81
C ALA A 324 14.44 3.77 31.98
N LEU A 325 14.93 4.79 31.29
CA LEU A 325 14.07 5.76 30.60
C LEU A 325 14.61 6.05 29.20
N LYS A 326 13.82 5.72 28.16
CA LYS A 326 14.14 5.90 26.74
C LYS A 326 13.19 6.89 26.09
N LEU A 327 13.74 7.79 25.30
CA LEU A 327 12.99 8.75 24.46
C LEU A 327 13.20 8.44 22.99
N ASP A 328 12.09 8.32 22.24
CA ASP A 328 12.06 8.21 20.77
C ASP A 328 11.26 9.40 20.22
N VAL A 329 11.81 10.17 19.28
CA VAL A 329 11.13 11.30 18.63
C VAL A 329 11.38 11.25 17.14
N THR A 330 10.33 11.43 16.35
CA THR A 330 10.37 11.52 14.90
C THR A 330 9.70 12.80 14.44
N GLY A 331 10.40 13.62 13.67
CA GLY A 331 9.81 14.75 12.95
C GLY A 331 9.86 14.48 11.45
N TYR A 332 8.79 14.80 10.71
CA TYR A 332 8.72 14.50 9.28
C TYR A 332 7.98 15.56 8.47
N GLY A 333 8.24 15.56 7.17
CA GLY A 333 7.51 16.35 6.18
C GLY A 333 7.35 15.60 4.87
N HIS A 334 6.24 15.84 4.16
CA HIS A 334 5.94 15.23 2.87
C HIS A 334 5.29 16.24 1.95
N LYS A 335 5.72 16.24 0.70
CA LYS A 335 5.13 16.99 -0.40
C LYS A 335 4.81 16.07 -1.55
N ASN A 336 3.60 16.23 -2.14
CA ASN A 336 3.16 15.52 -3.32
C ASN A 336 2.55 16.50 -4.33
N ASP A 337 2.84 16.29 -5.61
CA ASP A 337 2.12 16.84 -6.76
C ASP A 337 1.66 15.69 -7.65
N GLY A 338 0.37 15.63 -8.01
CA GLY A 338 -0.19 14.53 -8.79
C GLY A 338 -1.29 14.93 -9.75
N GLN A 339 -1.40 14.17 -10.85
CA GLN A 339 -2.49 14.22 -11.81
C GLN A 339 -2.91 12.79 -12.17
N GLY A 340 -4.15 12.40 -11.84
CA GLY A 340 -4.82 11.26 -12.47
C GLY A 340 -5.56 11.77 -13.70
N LEU A 341 -5.26 11.28 -14.89
CA LEU A 341 -5.84 11.77 -16.13
C LEU A 341 -6.48 10.66 -16.96
N TRP A 342 -7.51 11.01 -17.73
CA TRP A 342 -8.07 10.17 -18.77
C TRP A 342 -8.64 11.00 -19.91
N PHE A 343 -8.62 10.42 -21.12
CA PHE A 343 -9.14 11.04 -22.33
C PHE A 343 -10.64 10.80 -22.38
N THR A 344 -11.41 11.81 -21.95
CA THR A 344 -12.86 11.68 -21.77
C THR A 344 -13.62 12.13 -22.99
N PRO A 345 -14.58 11.33 -23.52
CA PRO A 345 -15.50 11.73 -24.56
C PRO A 345 -16.66 12.61 -24.07
N TYR A 346 -16.83 12.74 -22.75
CA TYR A 346 -17.96 13.45 -22.14
C TYR A 346 -17.84 14.97 -22.16
N VAL A 347 -16.63 15.50 -22.36
CA VAL A 347 -16.37 16.94 -22.49
C VAL A 347 -15.55 17.16 -23.74
N VAL A 348 -16.17 17.81 -24.75
CA VAL A 348 -15.52 18.13 -26.03
C VAL A 348 -14.56 19.30 -25.89
N THR A 349 -13.47 19.27 -26.63
CA THR A 349 -12.56 20.41 -26.78
C THR A 349 -13.20 21.51 -27.64
N PRO A 350 -13.33 22.75 -27.16
CA PRO A 350 -13.85 23.84 -27.98
C PRO A 350 -13.02 24.05 -29.27
N GLY A 351 -13.65 23.83 -30.44
CA GLY A 351 -12.98 23.96 -31.76
C GLY A 351 -11.93 22.86 -32.04
N GLY A 352 -11.88 21.79 -31.27
CA GLY A 352 -10.90 20.71 -31.37
C GLY A 352 -11.49 19.32 -31.52
N ALA A 353 -10.93 18.35 -30.81
CA ALA A 353 -11.39 16.95 -30.79
C ALA A 353 -12.73 16.79 -30.07
N PRO A 354 -13.56 15.74 -30.39
CA PRO A 354 -14.81 15.43 -29.71
C PRO A 354 -14.59 14.83 -28.30
N MET A 355 -13.46 15.09 -27.72
CA MET A 355 -13.04 14.69 -26.38
C MET A 355 -12.03 15.68 -25.81
N SER A 356 -11.70 15.56 -24.55
CA SER A 356 -10.66 16.32 -23.86
C SER A 356 -9.88 15.42 -22.88
N ILE A 357 -8.74 15.89 -22.37
CA ILE A 357 -8.14 15.27 -21.18
C ILE A 357 -8.82 15.87 -19.96
N ARG A 358 -9.44 15.01 -19.13
CA ARG A 358 -9.86 15.36 -17.76
C ARG A 358 -8.74 14.98 -16.80
N THR A 359 -8.39 15.86 -15.88
CA THR A 359 -7.53 15.54 -14.76
C THR A 359 -8.31 15.57 -13.45
N THR A 360 -7.92 14.73 -12.52
CA THR A 360 -8.10 14.93 -11.09
C THR A 360 -6.71 15.21 -10.52
N GLU A 361 -6.52 16.41 -9.99
CA GLU A 361 -5.21 16.89 -9.54
C GLU A 361 -5.17 16.96 -8.04
N TYR A 362 -4.04 16.60 -7.48
CA TYR A 362 -3.81 16.62 -6.03
C TYR A 362 -2.48 17.28 -5.71
N GLY A 363 -2.44 17.98 -4.59
CA GLY A 363 -1.24 18.48 -3.96
C GLY A 363 -1.34 18.25 -2.46
N ILE A 364 -0.30 17.65 -1.87
CA ILE A 364 -0.18 17.48 -0.41
C ILE A 364 1.02 18.29 0.05
N GLU A 365 0.83 19.03 1.15
CA GLU A 365 1.91 19.53 2.00
C GLU A 365 1.56 19.16 3.43
N ARG A 366 2.30 18.21 4.02
CA ARG A 366 2.06 17.78 5.40
C ARG A 366 3.35 17.74 6.20
N PHE A 367 3.24 17.99 7.49
CA PHE A 367 4.31 17.84 8.45
C PHE A 367 3.75 17.37 9.79
N GLY A 368 4.56 16.65 10.53
CA GLY A 368 4.14 16.12 11.81
C GLY A 368 5.29 15.67 12.69
N GLY A 369 4.92 15.24 13.87
CA GLY A 369 5.85 14.71 14.86
C GLY A 369 5.23 13.59 15.69
N VAL A 370 6.01 12.55 15.93
CA VAL A 370 5.69 11.42 16.80
C VAL A 370 6.68 11.41 17.95
N GLY A 371 6.23 11.26 19.18
CA GLY A 371 7.10 11.11 20.35
C GLY A 371 6.64 9.95 21.22
N GLN A 372 7.58 9.19 21.76
CA GLN A 372 7.35 8.08 22.67
C GLN A 372 8.36 8.12 23.80
N LEU A 373 7.89 8.00 25.03
CA LEU A 373 8.70 7.83 26.23
C LEU A 373 8.41 6.45 26.81
N THR A 374 9.45 5.65 27.03
CA THR A 374 9.35 4.31 27.62
C THR A 374 10.14 4.24 28.89
N ALA A 375 9.52 3.75 29.97
CA ALA A 375 10.13 3.63 31.31
C ALA A 375 10.05 2.18 31.81
N GLU A 376 11.19 1.64 32.25
CA GLU A 376 11.32 0.35 32.93
C GLU A 376 11.22 0.60 34.44
N ILE A 377 10.16 0.11 35.09
CA ILE A 377 9.89 0.34 36.53
C ILE A 377 9.62 -0.99 37.20
N GLY A 378 10.67 -1.66 37.70
CA GLY A 378 10.56 -3.01 38.23
C GLY A 378 10.13 -4.01 37.15
N ASP A 379 8.99 -4.66 37.35
CA ASP A 379 8.43 -5.62 36.37
C ASP A 379 7.49 -4.95 35.34
N HIS A 380 7.44 -3.63 35.32
CA HIS A 380 6.59 -2.85 34.42
C HIS A 380 7.40 -2.15 33.34
N THR A 381 6.93 -2.19 32.10
CA THR A 381 7.37 -1.32 30.99
C THR A 381 6.23 -0.38 30.64
N VAL A 382 6.33 0.86 31.12
CA VAL A 382 5.32 1.90 30.89
C VAL A 382 5.73 2.74 29.70
N SER A 383 4.84 2.88 28.70
CA SER A 383 5.08 3.68 27.52
C SER A 383 3.97 4.70 27.31
N GLY A 384 4.35 5.96 27.06
CA GLY A 384 3.42 7.03 26.73
C GLY A 384 3.90 7.84 25.54
N GLY A 385 3.01 8.18 24.63
CA GLY A 385 3.38 8.87 23.42
C GLY A 385 2.31 9.76 22.83
N PHE A 386 2.71 10.52 21.82
CA PHE A 386 1.82 11.40 21.08
C PHE A 386 2.18 11.40 19.58
N TRP A 387 1.20 11.74 18.76
CA TRP A 387 1.35 12.11 17.36
C TRP A 387 0.55 13.37 17.05
N VAL A 388 1.16 14.30 16.33
CA VAL A 388 0.52 15.51 15.81
C VAL A 388 0.88 15.66 14.34
N GLU A 389 -0.11 16.00 13.49
CA GLU A 389 0.09 16.25 12.07
C GLU A 389 -0.81 17.38 11.59
N GLN A 390 -0.26 18.23 10.72
CA GLN A 390 -0.96 19.16 9.87
C GLN A 390 -0.82 18.70 8.42
N ASN A 391 -1.95 18.62 7.68
CA ASN A 391 -1.97 18.20 6.29
C ASN A 391 -2.85 19.14 5.46
N ASP A 392 -2.25 19.84 4.54
CA ASP A 392 -2.90 20.68 3.54
C ASP A 392 -3.03 19.87 2.23
N PHE A 393 -4.27 19.63 1.80
CA PHE A 393 -4.58 18.89 0.58
C PHE A 393 -5.35 19.74 -0.42
N SER A 394 -4.74 20.03 -1.57
CA SER A 394 -5.39 20.73 -2.68
C SER A 394 -5.92 19.73 -3.70
N HIS A 395 -7.17 19.88 -4.13
CA HIS A 395 -7.86 18.93 -4.99
C HIS A 395 -8.63 19.67 -6.10
N ALA A 396 -8.36 19.34 -7.37
CA ALA A 396 -9.00 20.03 -8.50
C ALA A 396 -9.35 19.07 -9.64
N ARG A 397 -10.38 19.45 -10.43
CA ARG A 397 -10.72 18.80 -11.70
C ARG A 397 -10.64 19.81 -12.83
N ARG A 398 -9.80 19.49 -13.81
CA ARG A 398 -9.52 20.38 -14.96
C ARG A 398 -9.64 19.63 -16.27
N PHE A 399 -9.85 20.41 -17.36
CA PHE A 399 -9.98 19.88 -18.71
C PHE A 399 -9.01 20.58 -19.64
N TYR A 400 -8.36 19.78 -20.49
CA TYR A 400 -7.30 20.22 -21.39
C TYR A 400 -7.66 19.88 -22.83
N SER A 401 -7.39 20.81 -23.72
CA SER A 401 -7.77 20.72 -25.14
C SER A 401 -6.94 19.66 -25.88
N LEU A 402 -7.59 18.98 -26.82
CA LEU A 402 -7.01 18.03 -27.74
C LEU A 402 -7.24 18.46 -29.19
N ASN A 403 -6.30 18.14 -30.06
CA ASN A 403 -6.43 18.43 -31.50
C ASN A 403 -7.10 17.24 -32.20
N ARG A 404 -7.83 17.52 -33.29
CA ARG A 404 -8.51 16.47 -34.04
C ARG A 404 -7.55 15.61 -34.88
N ALA A 405 -6.46 16.19 -35.39
CA ALA A 405 -5.48 15.47 -36.22
C ALA A 405 -4.61 14.49 -35.41
N SER A 406 -4.32 14.84 -34.16
CA SER A 406 -3.56 14.04 -33.21
C SER A 406 -3.86 14.54 -31.80
N PRO A 407 -3.61 13.76 -30.72
CA PRO A 407 -3.85 14.25 -29.36
C PRO A 407 -3.18 15.59 -29.08
N GLY A 408 -1.94 15.77 -29.54
CA GLY A 408 -1.12 16.95 -29.31
C GLY A 408 -0.64 17.10 -27.85
N ARG A 409 -0.94 16.11 -26.99
CA ARG A 409 -0.56 16.00 -25.58
C ARG A 409 -0.18 14.56 -25.25
N SER A 410 0.74 14.39 -24.31
CA SER A 410 1.14 13.10 -23.77
C SER A 410 0.42 12.82 -22.45
N SER A 411 -0.05 11.59 -22.26
CA SER A 411 -0.61 11.12 -21.00
C SER A 411 0.46 10.96 -19.89
N THR A 412 1.74 10.84 -20.25
CA THR A 412 2.86 10.66 -19.32
C THR A 412 3.58 11.97 -18.96
N GLN A 413 2.92 13.10 -19.15
CA GLN A 413 3.42 14.44 -18.81
C GLN A 413 2.34 15.23 -18.07
N PHE A 414 2.73 15.97 -17.04
CA PHE A 414 1.82 16.89 -16.34
C PHE A 414 1.16 17.86 -17.32
N GLN A 415 -0.16 17.89 -17.30
CA GLN A 415 -0.96 18.78 -18.15
C GLN A 415 -0.90 20.21 -17.63
N ARG A 416 -0.85 21.18 -18.55
CA ARG A 416 -0.79 22.62 -18.26
C ARG A 416 -1.72 23.41 -19.16
N GLY A 417 -2.25 24.54 -18.66
CA GLY A 417 -3.14 25.44 -19.40
C GLY A 417 -4.51 24.80 -19.65
N PRO A 418 -5.32 24.52 -18.62
CA PRO A 418 -6.67 24.01 -18.78
C PRO A 418 -7.55 25.06 -19.50
N PHE A 419 -8.46 24.60 -20.36
CA PHE A 419 -9.49 25.48 -20.90
C PHE A 419 -10.70 25.62 -19.97
N PHE A 420 -10.85 24.67 -19.02
CA PHE A 420 -11.93 24.67 -18.04
C PHE A 420 -11.49 24.03 -16.73
N THR A 421 -11.79 24.69 -15.59
CA THR A 421 -11.69 24.14 -14.25
C THR A 421 -13.11 23.92 -13.73
N GLN A 422 -13.48 22.67 -13.52
CA GLN A 422 -14.83 22.30 -13.06
C GLN A 422 -15.00 22.62 -11.59
N TRP A 423 -13.98 22.29 -10.79
CA TRP A 423 -13.95 22.59 -9.36
C TRP A 423 -12.50 22.58 -8.85
N GLN A 424 -12.29 23.30 -7.73
CA GLN A 424 -11.07 23.30 -6.94
C GLN A 424 -11.41 23.57 -5.49
N TYR A 425 -10.85 22.75 -4.60
CA TYR A 425 -11.04 22.80 -3.14
C TYR A 425 -9.70 22.67 -2.45
N ASP A 426 -9.57 23.33 -1.31
CA ASP A 426 -8.52 23.06 -0.34
C ASP A 426 -9.13 22.39 0.89
N PHE A 427 -8.41 21.42 1.43
CA PHE A 427 -8.74 20.70 2.65
C PHE A 427 -7.60 20.86 3.61
N ASP A 428 -7.93 21.19 4.85
CA ASP A 428 -7.02 21.29 5.97
C ASP A 428 -7.39 20.18 6.97
N THR A 429 -6.39 19.39 7.39
CA THR A 429 -6.60 18.27 8.32
C THR A 429 -5.61 18.38 9.48
N GLU A 430 -6.15 18.56 10.68
CA GLU A 430 -5.39 18.51 11.93
C GLU A 430 -5.60 17.15 12.61
N THR A 431 -4.49 16.46 12.93
CA THR A 431 -4.51 15.17 13.64
C THR A 431 -3.79 15.29 14.96
N ARG A 432 -4.38 14.72 16.01
CA ARG A 432 -3.79 14.58 17.33
C ARG A 432 -4.08 13.19 17.86
N GLN A 433 -3.07 12.49 18.29
CA GLN A 433 -3.17 11.18 18.95
C GLN A 433 -2.35 11.22 20.23
N PHE A 434 -2.86 10.57 21.25
CA PHE A 434 -2.14 10.25 22.49
C PHE A 434 -2.29 8.75 22.76
N ASN A 435 -1.27 8.14 23.35
CA ASN A 435 -1.31 6.75 23.82
C ASN A 435 -0.62 6.59 25.16
N LEU A 436 -1.09 5.62 25.94
CA LEU A 436 -0.47 5.18 27.19
C LEU A 436 -0.65 3.68 27.31
N SER A 437 0.41 2.96 27.65
CA SER A 437 0.36 1.51 27.89
C SER A 437 1.30 1.09 28.99
N ASP A 438 0.97 -0.01 29.63
CA ASP A 438 1.83 -0.73 30.57
C ASP A 438 1.91 -2.20 30.17
N THR A 439 3.09 -2.75 30.15
CA THR A 439 3.37 -4.18 30.00
C THR A 439 3.99 -4.66 31.33
N TRP A 440 3.25 -5.52 32.03
CA TRP A 440 3.58 -6.02 33.35
C TRP A 440 3.95 -7.51 33.33
N LYS A 441 5.17 -7.85 33.69
CA LYS A 441 5.60 -9.22 33.96
C LYS A 441 5.06 -9.66 35.32
N LEU A 442 3.83 -10.16 35.38
CA LEU A 442 3.17 -10.57 36.60
C LEU A 442 3.87 -11.76 37.25
N THR A 443 4.35 -12.67 36.42
CA THR A 443 5.20 -13.82 36.81
C THR A 443 6.18 -14.10 35.67
N ASP A 444 7.12 -15.03 35.87
CA ASP A 444 8.04 -15.47 34.80
C ASP A 444 7.29 -16.05 33.59
N ALA A 445 6.08 -16.61 33.81
CA ALA A 445 5.27 -17.20 32.74
C ALA A 445 4.13 -16.30 32.24
N LEU A 446 3.73 -15.26 32.96
CA LEU A 446 2.57 -14.45 32.60
C LEU A 446 2.92 -12.97 32.48
N THR A 447 2.77 -12.43 31.27
CA THR A 447 2.85 -11.02 30.98
C THR A 447 1.47 -10.47 30.63
N LEU A 448 1.09 -9.37 31.23
CA LEU A 448 -0.14 -8.62 30.94
C LEU A 448 0.21 -7.30 30.25
N THR A 449 -0.60 -6.90 29.27
CA THR A 449 -0.48 -5.60 28.63
C THR A 449 -1.83 -4.90 28.70
N ALA A 450 -1.85 -3.64 29.09
CA ALA A 450 -3.04 -2.81 29.09
C ALA A 450 -2.69 -1.37 28.69
N GLY A 451 -3.60 -0.70 28.00
CA GLY A 451 -3.40 0.67 27.60
C GLY A 451 -4.61 1.23 26.84
N PHE A 452 -4.47 2.44 26.38
CA PHE A 452 -5.47 3.10 25.54
C PHE A 452 -4.83 4.09 24.58
N LYS A 453 -5.57 4.40 23.54
CA LYS A 453 -5.29 5.45 22.57
C LYS A 453 -6.44 6.47 22.56
N SER A 454 -6.11 7.74 22.40
CA SER A 454 -7.06 8.82 22.10
C SER A 454 -6.72 9.38 20.74
N VAL A 455 -7.71 9.57 19.88
CA VAL A 455 -7.53 10.09 18.51
C VAL A 455 -8.53 11.20 18.28
N LYS A 456 -8.05 12.33 17.73
CA LYS A 456 -8.89 13.44 17.29
C LYS A 456 -8.39 13.93 15.95
N VAL A 457 -9.29 13.99 14.96
CA VAL A 457 -9.03 14.54 13.62
C VAL A 457 -10.10 15.56 13.30
N GLU A 458 -9.65 16.71 12.83
CA GLU A 458 -10.51 17.80 12.38
C GLU A 458 -10.21 18.08 10.90
N ASN A 459 -11.24 17.93 10.04
CA ASN A 459 -11.16 18.14 8.60
C ASN A 459 -11.95 19.37 8.22
N THR A 460 -11.32 20.34 7.54
CA THR A 460 -11.96 21.57 7.08
C THR A 460 -11.83 21.69 5.56
N ALA A 461 -12.95 21.89 4.88
CA ALA A 461 -13.00 22.11 3.43
C ALA A 461 -13.25 23.57 3.09
N LYS A 462 -12.59 24.07 2.05
CA LYS A 462 -12.73 25.40 1.49
C LYS A 462 -12.87 25.36 -0.04
N THR A 463 -13.93 25.94 -0.53
CA THR A 463 -14.16 26.09 -1.98
C THR A 463 -13.32 27.22 -2.55
N LEU A 464 -12.59 26.95 -3.62
CA LEU A 464 -11.91 27.94 -4.44
C LEU A 464 -12.64 28.17 -5.77
N ILE A 465 -13.07 27.09 -6.44
CA ILE A 465 -13.81 27.12 -7.71
C ILE A 465 -14.87 26.02 -7.68
N GLY A 466 -16.05 26.31 -8.21
CA GLY A 466 -17.14 25.34 -8.39
C GLY A 466 -18.21 25.41 -7.31
N PRO A 467 -19.03 24.35 -7.17
CA PRO A 467 -20.10 24.29 -6.17
C PRO A 467 -19.55 24.44 -4.75
N VAL A 468 -20.26 25.22 -3.93
CA VAL A 468 -19.82 25.47 -2.56
C VAL A 468 -19.77 24.17 -1.76
N LYS A 469 -18.65 23.96 -1.06
CA LYS A 469 -18.40 22.90 -0.08
C LYS A 469 -17.46 23.46 0.98
N ASN A 470 -18.04 24.08 1.98
CA ASN A 470 -17.29 24.69 3.09
C ASN A 470 -17.75 24.12 4.41
N GLY A 471 -16.83 23.98 5.33
CA GLY A 471 -17.16 23.61 6.71
C GLY A 471 -16.17 22.60 7.28
N THR A 472 -16.41 22.28 8.53
CA THR A 472 -15.56 21.42 9.34
C THR A 472 -16.35 20.20 9.81
N ILE A 473 -15.72 19.03 9.80
CA ILE A 473 -16.20 17.81 10.45
C ILE A 473 -15.11 17.25 11.35
N LYS A 474 -15.52 16.60 12.45
CA LYS A 474 -14.60 16.03 13.44
C LYS A 474 -14.87 14.55 13.59
N ALA A 475 -13.79 13.79 13.77
CA ALA A 475 -13.81 12.42 14.28
C ALA A 475 -12.97 12.39 15.54
N GLU A 476 -13.53 11.93 16.64
CA GLU A 476 -12.87 11.93 17.95
C GLU A 476 -13.31 10.72 18.76
N ASP A 477 -12.34 10.02 19.33
CA ASP A 477 -12.54 9.09 20.42
C ASP A 477 -11.40 9.25 21.43
N ASN A 478 -11.76 9.51 22.69
CA ASN A 478 -10.81 9.82 23.74
C ASN A 478 -10.33 8.58 24.51
N PHE A 479 -10.94 7.41 24.26
CA PHE A 479 -10.60 6.20 25.00
C PHE A 479 -10.84 4.94 24.18
N LEU A 480 -9.84 4.55 23.42
CA LEU A 480 -9.77 3.30 22.64
C LEU A 480 -8.90 2.29 23.40
N PRO A 481 -9.48 1.43 24.23
CA PRO A 481 -8.75 0.52 25.10
C PRO A 481 -8.11 -0.63 24.32
N GLN A 482 -6.96 -1.07 24.82
CA GLN A 482 -6.33 -2.35 24.47
C GLN A 482 -5.92 -3.06 25.73
N ALA A 483 -6.15 -4.36 25.80
CA ALA A 483 -5.67 -5.22 26.86
C ALA A 483 -5.30 -6.60 26.27
N GLY A 484 -4.32 -7.24 26.87
CA GLY A 484 -3.92 -8.56 26.41
C GLY A 484 -3.02 -9.26 27.40
N PHE A 485 -2.75 -10.52 27.12
CA PHE A 485 -1.85 -11.36 27.91
C PHE A 485 -1.00 -12.25 27.01
N VAL A 486 0.14 -12.63 27.55
CA VAL A 486 1.02 -13.65 27.02
C VAL A 486 1.28 -14.63 28.15
N TYR A 487 1.07 -15.93 27.91
CA TYR A 487 1.32 -17.00 28.85
C TYR A 487 2.28 -18.02 28.25
N GLU A 488 3.48 -18.11 28.81
CA GLU A 488 4.50 -19.10 28.47
C GLU A 488 4.12 -20.44 29.12
N LEU A 489 3.55 -21.35 28.32
CA LEU A 489 3.27 -22.72 28.80
C LEU A 489 4.55 -23.51 29.03
N THR A 490 5.49 -23.36 28.10
CA THR A 490 6.86 -23.89 28.11
C THR A 490 7.73 -22.97 27.24
N ASP A 491 9.04 -23.19 27.22
CA ASP A 491 9.95 -22.48 26.32
C ASP A 491 9.59 -22.62 24.82
N GLU A 492 8.82 -23.66 24.46
CA GLU A 492 8.39 -23.95 23.09
C GLU A 492 6.98 -23.49 22.76
N HIS A 493 6.12 -23.24 23.77
CA HIS A 493 4.69 -23.01 23.62
C HIS A 493 4.24 -21.75 24.36
N GLN A 494 3.61 -20.82 23.65
CA GLN A 494 3.08 -19.59 24.18
C GLN A 494 1.61 -19.43 23.77
N ILE A 495 0.74 -19.09 24.72
CA ILE A 495 -0.64 -18.66 24.46
C ILE A 495 -0.69 -17.15 24.61
N PHE A 496 -1.42 -16.49 23.74
CA PHE A 496 -1.68 -15.06 23.82
C PHE A 496 -3.16 -14.76 23.58
N GLY A 497 -3.61 -13.65 24.10
CA GLY A 497 -4.95 -13.15 23.81
C GLY A 497 -5.03 -11.65 23.98
N SER A 498 -5.91 -11.01 23.20
CA SER A 498 -6.09 -9.56 23.22
C SER A 498 -7.52 -9.15 23.00
N TYR A 499 -7.83 -7.97 23.52
CA TYR A 499 -9.00 -7.15 23.24
C TYR A 499 -8.54 -5.78 22.82
N ALA A 500 -9.15 -5.20 21.78
CA ALA A 500 -8.81 -3.87 21.34
C ALA A 500 -9.96 -3.16 20.62
N GLU A 501 -10.03 -1.84 20.79
CA GLU A 501 -10.94 -0.94 20.05
C GLU A 501 -10.16 0.06 19.22
N ASN A 502 -10.71 0.42 18.05
CA ASN A 502 -10.16 1.44 17.16
C ASN A 502 -11.25 2.16 16.38
N ILE A 503 -10.87 3.34 15.85
CA ILE A 503 -11.70 4.09 14.90
C ILE A 503 -10.94 4.33 13.58
N ARG A 504 -11.72 4.57 12.52
CA ARG A 504 -11.25 5.18 11.28
C ARG A 504 -11.88 6.55 11.13
N THR A 505 -11.05 7.57 10.99
CA THR A 505 -11.50 8.95 10.84
C THR A 505 -11.98 9.25 9.41
N PHE A 506 -12.55 10.43 9.18
CA PHE A 506 -13.10 10.79 7.89
C PHE A 506 -12.02 11.16 6.87
N GLU A 507 -12.26 10.80 5.61
CA GLU A 507 -11.44 11.22 4.48
C GLU A 507 -11.72 12.67 4.06
N SER A 508 -10.68 13.44 3.77
CA SER A 508 -10.76 14.83 3.31
C SER A 508 -10.61 14.92 1.80
N SER A 509 -11.69 14.66 1.04
CA SER A 509 -11.64 14.68 -0.43
C SER A 509 -12.98 15.10 -1.04
N ASN A 510 -12.93 15.70 -2.25
CA ASN A 510 -14.15 15.99 -3.01
C ASN A 510 -14.77 14.74 -3.66
N THR A 511 -14.02 13.65 -3.77
CA THR A 511 -14.44 12.42 -4.44
C THR A 511 -14.72 11.27 -3.48
N ALA A 512 -14.37 11.42 -2.21
CA ALA A 512 -14.60 10.45 -1.15
C ALA A 512 -14.87 11.16 0.18
N GLY A 513 -15.42 10.44 1.15
CA GLY A 513 -15.69 10.95 2.48
C GLY A 513 -16.82 11.99 2.56
N PRO A 514 -16.96 12.70 3.69
CA PRO A 514 -18.07 13.60 3.97
C PRO A 514 -18.23 14.78 3.00
N PHE A 515 -17.15 15.19 2.36
CA PHE A 515 -17.17 16.30 1.40
C PHE A 515 -17.50 15.88 -0.05
N SER A 516 -17.76 14.60 -0.31
CA SER A 516 -18.14 14.12 -1.65
C SER A 516 -19.58 14.46 -2.03
N THR A 517 -20.40 14.94 -1.09
CA THR A 517 -21.81 15.34 -1.28
C THR A 517 -21.95 16.83 -1.62
N THR A 518 -23.19 17.33 -1.70
CA THR A 518 -23.51 18.78 -1.84
C THR A 518 -23.31 19.51 -0.51
N GLN A 519 -23.29 20.85 -0.51
CA GLN A 519 -23.21 21.63 0.73
C GLN A 519 -24.37 21.34 1.69
N ASP A 520 -25.60 21.23 1.18
CA ASP A 520 -26.78 20.89 1.99
C ASP A 520 -26.66 19.46 2.53
N GLY A 521 -26.20 18.51 1.72
CA GLY A 521 -25.91 17.15 2.15
C GLY A 521 -24.86 17.12 3.26
N PHE A 522 -23.76 17.85 3.11
CA PHE A 522 -22.73 17.99 4.15
C PHE A 522 -23.30 18.60 5.45
N ASN A 523 -24.06 19.68 5.34
CA ASN A 523 -24.69 20.31 6.50
C ASN A 523 -25.66 19.38 7.24
N ALA A 524 -26.32 18.47 6.52
CA ALA A 524 -27.22 17.50 7.10
C ALA A 524 -26.50 16.38 7.87
N ILE A 525 -25.31 15.96 7.41
CA ILE A 525 -24.59 14.79 7.98
C ILE A 525 -23.50 15.17 8.99
N ARG A 526 -22.89 16.36 8.90
CA ARG A 526 -21.67 16.71 9.65
C ARG A 526 -21.77 16.61 11.17
N ASN A 527 -22.99 16.64 11.75
CA ASN A 527 -23.22 16.55 13.20
C ASN A 527 -23.81 15.20 13.63
N SER A 528 -24.06 14.29 12.68
CA SER A 528 -24.70 12.99 12.95
C SER A 528 -23.92 11.82 12.36
N LEU A 529 -22.90 12.09 11.56
CA LEU A 529 -22.03 11.06 10.99
C LEU A 529 -21.00 10.63 12.05
N GLU A 530 -20.99 9.34 12.35
CA GLU A 530 -20.03 8.73 13.29
C GLU A 530 -18.83 8.16 12.51
N PRO A 531 -17.61 8.23 13.07
CA PRO A 531 -16.46 7.53 12.50
C PRO A 531 -16.66 6.02 12.58
N GLU A 532 -16.15 5.29 11.58
CA GLU A 532 -16.15 3.83 11.63
C GLU A 532 -15.36 3.33 12.85
N SER A 533 -15.85 2.31 13.52
CA SER A 533 -15.23 1.74 14.72
C SER A 533 -15.09 0.22 14.62
N SER A 534 -14.08 -0.33 15.28
CA SER A 534 -13.91 -1.79 15.39
C SER A 534 -13.57 -2.21 16.80
N ARG A 535 -14.08 -3.39 17.16
CA ARG A 535 -13.77 -4.11 18.39
C ARG A 535 -13.28 -5.50 18.01
N THR A 536 -12.06 -5.85 18.41
CA THR A 536 -11.42 -7.13 18.08
C THR A 536 -11.13 -7.90 19.35
N ILE A 537 -11.49 -9.18 19.36
CA ILE A 537 -11.05 -10.17 20.35
C ILE A 537 -10.24 -11.23 19.60
N GLU A 538 -9.10 -11.58 20.15
CA GLU A 538 -8.20 -12.58 19.58
C GLU A 538 -7.68 -13.52 20.65
N LEU A 539 -7.53 -14.81 20.30
CA LEU A 539 -6.86 -15.82 21.09
C LEU A 539 -5.98 -16.66 20.17
N GLY A 540 -4.72 -16.82 20.53
CA GLY A 540 -3.78 -17.55 19.69
C GLY A 540 -2.77 -18.39 20.50
N TRP A 541 -2.11 -19.27 19.77
CA TRP A 541 -1.05 -20.16 20.22
C TRP A 541 0.13 -20.06 19.29
N ARG A 542 1.30 -19.71 19.81
CA ARG A 542 2.59 -19.75 19.13
C ARG A 542 3.38 -20.95 19.61
N PHE A 543 4.11 -21.56 18.69
CA PHE A 543 4.95 -22.71 19.01
C PHE A 543 6.27 -22.63 18.22
N ASN A 544 7.32 -23.19 18.86
CA ASN A 544 8.63 -23.35 18.24
C ASN A 544 9.20 -24.68 18.74
N VAL A 545 8.86 -25.76 18.02
CA VAL A 545 9.13 -27.14 18.43
C VAL A 545 10.03 -27.83 17.41
N GLY A 546 11.28 -28.04 17.75
CA GLY A 546 12.25 -28.69 16.88
C GLY A 546 12.42 -27.94 15.56
N MET A 547 11.98 -28.51 14.43
CA MET A 547 12.08 -27.94 13.09
C MET A 547 10.90 -27.05 12.72
N VAL A 548 9.89 -26.92 13.56
CA VAL A 548 8.62 -26.27 13.21
C VAL A 548 8.36 -25.08 14.13
N GLN A 549 8.18 -23.93 13.56
CA GLN A 549 7.70 -22.74 14.26
C GLN A 549 6.41 -22.23 13.60
N GLY A 550 5.52 -21.63 14.39
CA GLY A 550 4.28 -21.13 13.82
C GLY A 550 3.32 -20.50 14.81
N VAL A 551 2.16 -20.15 14.28
CA VAL A 551 1.05 -19.54 15.02
C VAL A 551 -0.27 -20.09 14.53
N VAL A 552 -1.21 -20.27 15.45
CA VAL A 552 -2.63 -20.46 15.17
C VAL A 552 -3.40 -19.45 16.00
N ALA A 553 -4.27 -18.66 15.38
CA ALA A 553 -5.09 -17.66 16.06
C ALA A 553 -6.55 -17.74 15.59
N ALA A 554 -7.47 -17.54 16.52
CA ALA A 554 -8.88 -17.33 16.25
C ALA A 554 -9.28 -15.92 16.66
N TYR A 555 -10.17 -15.29 15.89
CA TYR A 555 -10.61 -13.91 16.13
C TYR A 555 -12.09 -13.72 15.90
N ASP A 556 -12.65 -12.75 16.62
CA ASP A 556 -13.99 -12.18 16.44
C ASP A 556 -13.84 -10.67 16.35
N VAL A 557 -14.33 -10.08 15.26
CA VAL A 557 -14.30 -8.65 15.03
C VAL A 557 -15.70 -8.15 14.80
N GLN A 558 -16.10 -7.15 15.58
CA GLN A 558 -17.27 -6.35 15.35
C GLN A 558 -16.84 -5.01 14.78
N PHE A 559 -17.36 -4.67 13.61
CA PHE A 559 -17.12 -3.40 12.92
C PHE A 559 -18.44 -2.65 12.81
N ASP A 560 -18.52 -1.49 13.44
CA ASP A 560 -19.73 -0.69 13.58
C ASP A 560 -19.60 0.65 12.81
N ASP A 561 -20.72 1.33 12.58
CA ASP A 561 -20.82 2.63 11.94
C ASP A 561 -20.21 2.70 10.53
N ARG A 562 -20.26 1.57 9.80
CA ARG A 562 -19.72 1.47 8.46
C ARG A 562 -20.20 2.61 7.57
N LEU A 563 -19.26 3.33 6.96
CA LEU A 563 -19.55 4.42 6.03
C LEU A 563 -19.76 3.88 4.61
N LEU A 564 -20.90 4.17 4.03
CA LEU A 564 -21.21 3.83 2.65
C LEU A 564 -21.57 5.09 1.86
N ALA A 565 -20.86 5.30 0.76
CA ALA A 565 -21.19 6.33 -0.22
C ALA A 565 -22.14 5.74 -1.27
N LEU A 566 -23.40 6.13 -1.22
CA LEU A 566 -24.41 5.76 -2.22
C LEU A 566 -24.34 6.75 -3.38
N THR A 567 -23.73 6.37 -4.50
CA THR A 567 -23.68 7.20 -5.70
C THR A 567 -24.98 7.13 -6.48
N LEU A 568 -25.48 8.30 -6.91
CA LEU A 568 -26.66 8.44 -7.78
C LEU A 568 -26.25 8.32 -9.27
N GLY A 569 -25.46 7.30 -9.62
CA GLY A 569 -24.95 7.06 -10.97
C GLY A 569 -23.44 6.75 -11.02
N PRO A 570 -22.84 6.57 -12.21
CA PRO A 570 -21.42 6.25 -12.33
C PRO A 570 -20.52 7.29 -11.64
N GLY A 571 -19.72 6.87 -10.65
CA GLY A 571 -18.82 7.74 -9.91
C GLY A 571 -17.79 8.46 -10.81
N ILE A 572 -17.40 7.83 -11.91
CA ILE A 572 -16.48 8.39 -12.89
C ILE A 572 -16.99 9.70 -13.52
N VAL A 573 -18.31 9.91 -13.61
CA VAL A 573 -18.91 11.13 -14.15
C VAL A 573 -18.96 12.25 -13.10
N GLY A 574 -18.68 11.93 -11.82
CA GLY A 574 -18.62 12.92 -10.73
C GLY A 574 -19.97 13.23 -10.12
N ASN A 575 -20.89 12.29 -10.11
CA ASN A 575 -22.17 12.41 -9.38
C ASN A 575 -21.90 12.54 -7.88
N PRO A 576 -22.65 13.39 -7.17
CA PRO A 576 -22.54 13.48 -5.72
C PRO A 576 -22.95 12.17 -5.07
N ALA A 577 -22.25 11.79 -4.01
CA ALA A 577 -22.60 10.65 -3.18
C ALA A 577 -23.36 11.10 -1.95
N ALA A 578 -24.30 10.29 -1.48
CA ALA A 578 -24.86 10.41 -0.14
C ALA A 578 -24.08 9.50 0.80
N LEU A 579 -23.30 10.07 1.70
CA LEU A 579 -22.57 9.32 2.72
C LEU A 579 -23.45 9.14 3.95
N GLN A 580 -23.50 7.92 4.46
CA GLN A 580 -24.24 7.60 5.69
C GLN A 580 -23.60 6.41 6.42
N ASN A 581 -23.83 6.30 7.73
CA ASN A 581 -23.56 5.08 8.47
C ASN A 581 -24.64 4.05 8.14
N VAL A 582 -24.25 2.81 7.80
CA VAL A 582 -25.16 1.79 7.25
C VAL A 582 -25.19 0.48 8.04
N GLY A 583 -24.79 0.53 9.31
CA GLY A 583 -24.79 -0.64 10.19
C GLY A 583 -23.44 -1.32 10.29
N GLY A 584 -23.46 -2.54 10.85
CA GLY A 584 -22.28 -3.29 11.24
C GLY A 584 -21.84 -4.36 10.26
N VAL A 585 -20.67 -4.92 10.59
CA VAL A 585 -20.10 -6.13 9.96
C VAL A 585 -19.53 -7.01 11.07
N SER A 586 -19.92 -8.28 11.10
CA SER A 586 -19.32 -9.29 11.96
C SER A 586 -18.33 -10.11 11.15
N THR A 587 -17.10 -10.26 11.67
CA THR A 587 -16.07 -11.07 11.04
C THR A 587 -15.51 -12.08 12.06
N ARG A 588 -15.53 -13.36 11.70
CA ARG A 588 -14.95 -14.46 12.50
C ARG A 588 -14.00 -15.26 11.65
N GLY A 589 -12.89 -15.66 12.24
CA GLY A 589 -11.94 -16.43 11.48
C GLY A 589 -10.94 -17.20 12.30
N ILE A 590 -10.20 -18.03 11.57
CA ILE A 590 -9.04 -18.78 12.07
C ILE A 590 -7.91 -18.58 11.09
N GLU A 591 -6.76 -18.28 11.62
CA GLU A 591 -5.51 -18.11 10.89
C GLU A 591 -4.47 -19.10 11.43
N ALA A 592 -3.73 -19.72 10.51
CA ALA A 592 -2.63 -20.59 10.85
C ALA A 592 -1.46 -20.31 9.92
N GLY A 593 -0.27 -20.23 10.46
CA GLY A 593 0.97 -20.08 9.70
C GLY A 593 2.07 -20.92 10.34
N ALA A 594 2.88 -21.56 9.52
CA ALA A 594 4.02 -22.34 9.99
C ALA A 594 5.20 -22.25 9.01
N THR A 595 6.38 -22.27 9.59
CA THR A 595 7.66 -22.48 8.90
C THR A 595 8.26 -23.78 9.40
N VAL A 596 8.66 -24.65 8.46
CA VAL A 596 9.31 -25.93 8.74
C VAL A 596 10.72 -25.88 8.16
N VAL A 597 11.73 -25.90 8.98
CA VAL A 597 13.14 -26.02 8.57
C VAL A 597 13.48 -27.51 8.42
N VAL A 598 13.36 -28.04 7.19
CA VAL A 598 13.52 -29.47 6.91
C VAL A 598 15.00 -29.89 6.99
N THR A 599 15.88 -29.04 6.46
CA THR A 599 17.35 -29.15 6.56
C THR A 599 17.94 -27.74 6.59
N ASP A 600 19.24 -27.62 6.80
CA ASP A 600 19.94 -26.33 6.76
C ASP A 600 19.75 -25.58 5.40
N ALA A 601 19.41 -26.30 4.34
CA ALA A 601 19.21 -25.72 3.00
C ALA A 601 17.73 -25.70 2.54
N VAL A 602 16.81 -26.40 3.25
CA VAL A 602 15.42 -26.56 2.78
C VAL A 602 14.45 -26.10 3.85
N SER A 603 13.57 -25.18 3.50
CA SER A 603 12.45 -24.77 4.34
C SER A 603 11.13 -24.73 3.58
N ILE A 604 10.05 -24.91 4.32
CA ILE A 604 8.67 -24.81 3.83
C ILE A 604 7.94 -23.77 4.67
N VAL A 605 7.27 -22.84 4.00
CA VAL A 605 6.36 -21.88 4.62
C VAL A 605 4.95 -22.23 4.16
N ALA A 606 4.00 -22.28 5.06
CA ALA A 606 2.59 -22.47 4.71
C ALA A 606 1.69 -21.60 5.60
N SER A 607 0.64 -21.05 5.01
CA SER A 607 -0.40 -20.35 5.76
C SER A 607 -1.80 -20.68 5.23
N TYR A 608 -2.76 -20.67 6.15
CA TYR A 608 -4.17 -20.81 5.85
C TYR A 608 -4.99 -19.81 6.64
N THR A 609 -5.97 -19.21 5.97
CA THR A 609 -6.94 -18.31 6.59
C THR A 609 -8.35 -18.75 6.20
N TYR A 610 -9.18 -18.93 7.20
CA TYR A 610 -10.63 -18.96 7.07
C TYR A 610 -11.18 -17.68 7.66
N ASN A 611 -11.94 -16.90 6.84
CA ASN A 611 -12.50 -15.62 7.22
C ASN A 611 -13.97 -15.54 6.80
N ASP A 612 -14.89 -15.54 7.75
CA ASP A 612 -16.31 -15.36 7.51
C ASP A 612 -16.73 -13.95 7.95
N SER A 613 -16.89 -13.08 6.94
CA SER A 613 -17.23 -11.66 7.13
C SER A 613 -18.61 -11.40 6.51
N THR A 614 -19.56 -10.94 7.30
CA THR A 614 -20.95 -10.73 6.89
C THR A 614 -21.47 -9.36 7.36
N TYR A 615 -22.33 -8.76 6.54
CA TYR A 615 -23.08 -7.57 6.94
C TYR A 615 -24.15 -7.95 7.94
N ASP A 616 -24.29 -7.18 9.02
CA ASP A 616 -25.26 -7.42 10.09
C ASP A 616 -26.58 -6.70 9.87
N ASP A 617 -26.61 -5.72 8.94
CA ASP A 617 -27.75 -4.85 8.71
C ASP A 617 -28.06 -4.67 7.23
N ASN A 618 -29.33 -4.35 6.96
CA ASN A 618 -29.77 -3.86 5.66
C ASN A 618 -29.46 -2.38 5.49
N VAL A 619 -29.00 -1.97 4.31
CA VAL A 619 -28.87 -0.54 3.99
C VAL A 619 -30.27 0.09 3.86
N ARG A 620 -30.48 1.21 4.56
CA ARG A 620 -31.75 1.94 4.56
C ARG A 620 -31.56 3.35 4.01
N GLY A 621 -32.51 3.81 3.25
CA GLY A 621 -32.58 5.22 2.84
C GLY A 621 -33.04 6.14 3.99
N ALA A 622 -32.98 7.46 3.79
CA ALA A 622 -33.37 8.47 4.78
C ALA A 622 -34.82 8.34 5.27
N ASN A 623 -35.70 7.71 4.51
CA ASN A 623 -37.09 7.41 4.88
C ASN A 623 -37.24 6.09 5.66
N GLY A 624 -36.16 5.42 6.03
CA GLY A 624 -36.14 4.12 6.71
C GLY A 624 -36.44 2.91 5.82
N ALA A 625 -36.76 3.10 4.53
CA ALA A 625 -36.97 1.98 3.60
C ALA A 625 -35.68 1.24 3.29
N VAL A 626 -35.74 -0.08 3.18
CA VAL A 626 -34.61 -0.90 2.76
C VAL A 626 -34.26 -0.58 1.30
N THR A 627 -33.05 -0.07 1.05
CA THR A 627 -32.50 0.23 -0.28
C THR A 627 -31.61 -0.90 -0.80
N ALA A 628 -30.96 -1.65 0.11
CA ALA A 628 -30.28 -2.88 -0.22
C ALA A 628 -30.42 -3.89 0.93
N ALA A 629 -30.84 -5.11 0.60
CA ALA A 629 -31.01 -6.20 1.58
C ALA A 629 -29.66 -6.91 1.79
N THR A 630 -28.80 -6.28 2.60
CA THR A 630 -27.42 -6.71 2.84
C THR A 630 -27.25 -7.62 4.05
N ASP A 631 -28.22 -7.66 4.97
CA ASP A 631 -28.19 -8.50 6.17
C ASP A 631 -27.87 -9.97 5.82
N GLY A 632 -26.87 -10.53 6.48
CA GLY A 632 -26.37 -11.90 6.26
C GLY A 632 -25.60 -12.11 4.95
N LYS A 633 -25.36 -11.08 4.12
CA LYS A 633 -24.55 -11.17 2.91
C LYS A 633 -23.06 -11.12 3.25
N THR A 634 -22.25 -11.87 2.48
CA THR A 634 -20.79 -11.82 2.58
C THR A 634 -20.29 -10.42 2.18
N VAL A 635 -19.35 -9.88 2.95
CA VAL A 635 -18.70 -8.60 2.67
C VAL A 635 -17.99 -8.66 1.31
N VAL A 636 -18.12 -7.59 0.53
CA VAL A 636 -17.47 -7.47 -0.78
C VAL A 636 -15.96 -7.57 -0.64
N ASN A 637 -15.30 -8.19 -1.61
CA ASN A 637 -13.85 -8.40 -1.66
C ASN A 637 -13.24 -9.16 -0.45
N ALA A 638 -14.05 -9.85 0.34
CA ALA A 638 -13.61 -10.68 1.47
C ALA A 638 -13.66 -12.17 1.08
N PRO A 639 -12.54 -12.77 0.63
CA PRO A 639 -12.51 -14.20 0.33
C PRO A 639 -12.59 -15.02 1.62
N LYS A 640 -13.42 -16.07 1.63
CA LYS A 640 -13.56 -16.93 2.83
C LYS A 640 -12.32 -17.79 3.08
N ASN A 641 -11.55 -18.13 2.04
CA ASN A 641 -10.40 -19.00 2.16
C ASN A 641 -9.20 -18.40 1.41
N LEU A 642 -8.08 -18.33 2.10
CA LEU A 642 -6.76 -18.06 1.55
C LEU A 642 -5.85 -19.22 1.91
N LEU A 643 -5.06 -19.72 0.97
CA LEU A 643 -4.05 -20.74 1.21
C LEU A 643 -2.76 -20.32 0.50
N ARG A 644 -1.65 -20.36 1.20
CA ARG A 644 -0.32 -20.02 0.69
C ARG A 644 0.63 -21.16 1.02
N GLY A 645 1.56 -21.43 0.14
CA GLY A 645 2.63 -22.39 0.36
C GLY A 645 3.86 -21.99 -0.42
N GLU A 646 5.03 -22.10 0.18
CA GLU A 646 6.31 -21.80 -0.44
C GLU A 646 7.35 -22.82 0.02
N LEU A 647 8.02 -23.43 -0.95
CA LEU A 647 9.20 -24.28 -0.75
C LEU A 647 10.44 -23.45 -1.09
N LYS A 648 11.39 -23.39 -0.19
CA LYS A 648 12.69 -22.70 -0.37
C LYS A 648 13.84 -23.66 -0.27
N TYR A 649 14.81 -23.44 -1.13
CA TYR A 649 16.13 -24.07 -1.10
C TYR A 649 17.21 -23.00 -1.13
N ASP A 650 18.18 -23.08 -0.24
CA ASP A 650 19.35 -22.19 -0.24
C ASP A 650 20.53 -22.93 0.39
N ASP A 651 21.59 -23.22 -0.39
CA ASP A 651 22.80 -23.88 0.08
C ASP A 651 23.99 -22.91 0.23
N GLY A 652 23.70 -21.60 0.14
CA GLY A 652 24.69 -20.53 0.14
C GLY A 652 24.98 -20.03 -1.27
N ASN A 653 25.20 -20.92 -2.23
CA ASN A 653 25.46 -20.56 -3.64
C ASN A 653 24.18 -20.60 -4.50
N LEU A 654 23.54 -21.75 -4.57
CA LEU A 654 22.28 -21.94 -5.28
C LEU A 654 21.11 -21.68 -4.35
N TYR A 655 20.17 -20.84 -4.77
CA TYR A 655 18.91 -20.69 -4.08
C TYR A 655 17.74 -20.81 -5.06
N ALA A 656 16.63 -21.29 -4.56
CA ALA A 656 15.39 -21.39 -5.33
C ALA A 656 14.18 -21.27 -4.41
N SER A 657 13.10 -20.71 -4.93
CA SER A 657 11.78 -20.77 -4.29
C SER A 657 10.72 -21.19 -5.30
N ALA A 658 9.71 -21.91 -4.81
CA ALA A 658 8.51 -22.24 -5.56
C ALA A 658 7.31 -21.97 -4.67
N SER A 659 6.43 -21.07 -5.06
CA SER A 659 5.25 -20.67 -4.29
C SER A 659 3.95 -20.94 -5.02
N ALA A 660 2.87 -21.12 -4.26
CA ALA A 660 1.51 -21.21 -4.73
C ALA A 660 0.56 -20.48 -3.79
N ALA A 661 -0.28 -19.61 -4.34
CA ALA A 661 -1.20 -18.76 -3.64
C ALA A 661 -2.63 -18.97 -4.15
N TYR A 662 -3.52 -19.55 -3.33
CA TYR A 662 -4.95 -19.67 -3.62
C TYR A 662 -5.72 -18.52 -2.96
N THR A 663 -6.55 -17.85 -3.75
CA THR A 663 -7.52 -16.84 -3.30
C THR A 663 -8.93 -17.32 -3.66
N GLY A 664 -9.80 -17.42 -2.66
CA GLY A 664 -11.16 -17.90 -2.82
C GLY A 664 -12.06 -16.95 -3.63
N LYS A 665 -13.26 -17.39 -3.93
CA LYS A 665 -14.32 -16.60 -4.57
C LYS A 665 -14.56 -15.28 -3.83
N ARG A 666 -14.76 -14.16 -4.57
CA ARG A 666 -15.05 -12.83 -4.04
C ARG A 666 -16.28 -12.23 -4.68
N TYR A 667 -17.14 -11.60 -3.87
CA TYR A 667 -18.28 -10.82 -4.38
C TYR A 667 -17.87 -9.37 -4.62
N TYR A 668 -18.40 -8.77 -5.71
CA TYR A 668 -18.21 -7.34 -6.00
C TYR A 668 -19.52 -6.55 -5.96
N THR A 669 -20.60 -7.19 -5.51
CA THR A 669 -21.90 -6.54 -5.25
C THR A 669 -22.34 -6.77 -3.81
N TYR A 670 -22.98 -5.77 -3.22
CA TYR A 670 -23.48 -5.86 -1.83
C TYR A 670 -24.55 -6.93 -1.64
N LEU A 671 -25.36 -7.21 -2.65
CA LEU A 671 -26.37 -8.28 -2.63
C LEU A 671 -25.82 -9.67 -2.92
N ASN A 672 -24.52 -9.82 -3.20
CA ASN A 672 -23.86 -11.07 -3.55
C ASN A 672 -24.40 -11.75 -4.81
N ASP A 673 -25.05 -11.03 -5.70
CA ASP A 673 -25.58 -11.55 -6.96
C ASP A 673 -24.55 -11.58 -8.09
N ALA A 674 -23.38 -10.95 -7.89
CA ALA A 674 -22.24 -11.00 -8.80
C ALA A 674 -20.92 -11.21 -8.06
N SER A 675 -20.05 -12.05 -8.65
CA SER A 675 -18.79 -12.49 -8.05
C SER A 675 -17.75 -12.82 -9.10
N VAL A 676 -16.50 -12.91 -8.69
CA VAL A 676 -15.40 -13.50 -9.47
C VAL A 676 -14.98 -14.82 -8.84
N GLU A 677 -14.58 -15.77 -9.69
CA GLU A 677 -14.14 -17.09 -9.24
C GLU A 677 -12.79 -17.01 -8.49
N GLY A 678 -12.57 -17.98 -7.59
CA GLY A 678 -11.28 -18.18 -6.95
C GLY A 678 -10.22 -18.62 -7.96
N TYR A 679 -8.96 -18.34 -7.66
CA TYR A 679 -7.83 -18.69 -8.51
C TYR A 679 -6.62 -19.12 -7.68
N THR A 680 -5.71 -19.85 -8.34
CA THR A 680 -4.38 -20.17 -7.80
C THR A 680 -3.32 -19.62 -8.73
N LEU A 681 -2.37 -18.85 -8.19
CA LEU A 681 -1.17 -18.43 -8.88
C LEU A 681 0.01 -19.20 -8.33
N ALA A 682 0.99 -19.52 -9.17
CA ALA A 682 2.24 -20.13 -8.77
C ALA A 682 3.41 -19.31 -9.35
N GLU A 683 4.49 -19.23 -8.60
CA GLU A 683 5.69 -18.47 -8.97
C GLU A 683 6.94 -19.30 -8.70
N ILE A 684 8.00 -19.04 -9.44
CA ILE A 684 9.32 -19.66 -9.25
C ILE A 684 10.37 -18.57 -9.28
N SER A 685 11.31 -18.66 -8.35
CA SER A 685 12.56 -17.90 -8.34
C SER A 685 13.74 -18.88 -8.25
N VAL A 686 14.78 -18.63 -9.02
CA VAL A 686 16.04 -19.39 -8.96
C VAL A 686 17.20 -18.40 -9.10
N GLY A 687 18.21 -18.54 -8.25
CA GLY A 687 19.38 -17.69 -8.35
C GLY A 687 20.66 -18.42 -7.94
N TYR A 688 21.76 -17.83 -8.35
CA TYR A 688 23.11 -18.34 -8.07
C TYR A 688 24.03 -17.21 -7.62
N ARG A 689 24.63 -17.35 -6.43
CA ARG A 689 25.64 -16.47 -5.88
C ARG A 689 27.03 -17.04 -6.23
N PHE A 690 27.80 -16.22 -6.92
CA PHE A 690 29.13 -16.64 -7.39
C PHE A 690 30.14 -16.40 -6.28
N GLU A 691 30.90 -17.48 -5.94
CA GLU A 691 32.00 -17.47 -4.97
C GLU A 691 33.31 -17.97 -5.58
N GLY A 692 34.42 -17.73 -4.88
CA GLY A 692 35.74 -18.30 -5.21
C GLY A 692 36.45 -17.74 -6.44
N ASN A 693 35.88 -16.74 -7.11
CA ASN A 693 36.52 -16.01 -8.21
C ASN A 693 36.47 -14.51 -7.94
N ALA A 694 37.63 -13.88 -7.76
CA ALA A 694 37.74 -12.45 -7.40
C ALA A 694 36.93 -11.48 -8.30
N TRP A 695 36.69 -11.85 -9.57
CA TRP A 695 35.88 -11.05 -10.50
C TRP A 695 34.36 -11.24 -10.32
N LEU A 696 33.96 -12.43 -9.87
CA LEU A 696 32.54 -12.80 -9.72
C LEU A 696 32.07 -12.78 -8.27
N GLU A 697 33.00 -12.73 -7.31
CA GLU A 697 32.64 -12.63 -5.88
C GLU A 697 31.67 -11.48 -5.61
N GLY A 698 30.60 -11.73 -4.85
CA GLY A 698 29.52 -10.77 -4.62
C GLY A 698 28.57 -10.56 -5.82
N THR A 699 28.72 -11.33 -6.89
CA THR A 699 27.81 -11.33 -8.05
C THR A 699 26.72 -12.37 -7.83
N GLU A 700 25.48 -12.01 -8.19
CA GLU A 700 24.31 -12.88 -8.12
C GLU A 700 23.52 -12.79 -9.44
N LEU A 701 23.14 -13.94 -9.99
CA LEU A 701 22.23 -14.06 -11.13
C LEU A 701 20.93 -14.67 -10.63
N GLN A 702 19.78 -14.00 -10.88
CA GLN A 702 18.46 -14.44 -10.48
C GLN A 702 17.50 -14.49 -11.68
N ALA A 703 16.64 -15.49 -11.72
CA ALA A 703 15.53 -15.58 -12.66
C ALA A 703 14.21 -15.79 -11.91
N ASN A 704 13.18 -15.07 -12.30
CA ASN A 704 11.85 -15.14 -11.72
C ASN A 704 10.81 -15.41 -12.80
N VAL A 705 9.83 -16.25 -12.48
CA VAL A 705 8.62 -16.47 -13.31
C VAL A 705 7.40 -16.26 -12.44
N THR A 706 6.60 -15.25 -12.78
CA THR A 706 5.30 -15.00 -12.12
C THR A 706 4.17 -15.63 -12.93
N ASN A 707 3.07 -16.01 -12.27
CA ASN A 707 1.93 -16.70 -12.88
C ASN A 707 2.38 -17.87 -13.79
N LEU A 708 3.14 -18.80 -13.21
CA LEU A 708 3.83 -19.90 -13.91
C LEU A 708 2.93 -20.66 -14.90
N PHE A 709 1.66 -20.87 -14.55
CA PHE A 709 0.71 -21.64 -15.34
C PHE A 709 -0.12 -20.79 -16.31
N ASP A 710 0.21 -19.50 -16.44
CA ASP A 710 -0.49 -18.56 -17.33
C ASP A 710 -2.00 -18.50 -17.07
N LYS A 711 -2.38 -18.46 -15.80
CA LYS A 711 -3.78 -18.47 -15.38
C LYS A 711 -4.43 -17.12 -15.66
N GLU A 712 -5.45 -17.11 -16.55
CA GLU A 712 -6.36 -15.97 -16.68
C GLU A 712 -7.20 -15.84 -15.40
N HIS A 713 -7.24 -14.65 -14.82
CA HIS A 713 -7.97 -14.36 -13.59
C HIS A 713 -8.32 -12.88 -13.47
N VAL A 714 -9.37 -12.59 -12.71
CA VAL A 714 -9.64 -11.23 -12.24
C VAL A 714 -8.85 -11.03 -10.94
N SER A 715 -7.84 -10.19 -10.99
CA SER A 715 -6.99 -9.90 -9.84
C SER A 715 -7.68 -8.94 -8.86
N THR A 716 -8.02 -7.74 -9.31
CA THR A 716 -8.59 -6.66 -8.49
C THR A 716 -10.06 -6.49 -8.78
N ILE A 717 -10.86 -6.32 -7.72
CA ILE A 717 -12.28 -5.96 -7.81
C ILE A 717 -12.53 -4.70 -7.01
N GLY A 718 -13.56 -3.95 -7.41
CA GLY A 718 -13.90 -2.67 -6.77
C GLY A 718 -12.98 -1.51 -7.19
N SER A 719 -12.34 -1.57 -8.37
CA SER A 719 -11.48 -0.49 -8.88
C SER A 719 -12.24 0.85 -9.00
N ASN A 720 -13.49 0.81 -9.44
CA ASN A 720 -14.43 1.95 -9.46
C ASN A 720 -15.49 1.88 -8.34
N GLY A 721 -15.18 1.20 -7.24
CA GLY A 721 -16.11 0.95 -6.14
C GLY A 721 -16.99 -0.27 -6.34
N PHE A 722 -17.85 -0.55 -5.36
CA PHE A 722 -18.77 -1.67 -5.34
C PHE A 722 -20.20 -1.19 -5.61
N THR A 723 -21.01 -2.04 -6.26
CA THR A 723 -22.42 -1.74 -6.56
C THR A 723 -23.36 -2.58 -5.71
N ASN A 724 -24.63 -2.15 -5.62
CA ASN A 724 -25.63 -2.93 -4.89
C ASN A 724 -25.88 -4.29 -5.58
N SER A 725 -26.03 -4.32 -6.91
CA SER A 725 -26.43 -5.48 -7.69
C SER A 725 -25.87 -5.37 -9.11
N ASP A 726 -25.47 -6.49 -9.71
CA ASP A 726 -25.01 -6.57 -11.10
C ASP A 726 -25.29 -7.94 -11.73
N PRO A 727 -26.58 -8.34 -11.86
CA PRO A 727 -26.94 -9.64 -12.38
C PRO A 727 -26.55 -9.83 -13.87
N THR A 728 -26.32 -8.75 -14.60
CA THR A 728 -25.92 -8.77 -16.01
C THR A 728 -24.41 -8.70 -16.22
N GLY A 729 -23.64 -8.43 -15.17
CA GLY A 729 -22.18 -8.37 -15.22
C GLY A 729 -21.66 -7.15 -15.97
N THR A 730 -22.36 -6.02 -15.96
CA THR A 730 -22.02 -4.82 -16.73
C THR A 730 -21.25 -3.76 -15.92
N SER A 731 -21.08 -3.94 -14.61
CA SER A 731 -20.34 -3.00 -13.77
C SER A 731 -18.84 -3.05 -14.06
N GLN A 732 -18.28 -1.94 -14.52
CA GLN A 732 -16.85 -1.78 -14.81
C GLN A 732 -16.06 -1.50 -13.54
N THR A 733 -15.72 -2.56 -12.82
CA THR A 733 -15.05 -2.49 -11.51
C THR A 733 -14.02 -3.60 -11.33
N LEU A 734 -13.62 -4.24 -12.43
CA LEU A 734 -12.74 -5.41 -12.45
C LEU A 734 -11.44 -5.09 -13.20
N LEU A 735 -10.31 -5.57 -12.70
CA LEU A 735 -9.04 -5.56 -13.41
C LEU A 735 -8.53 -6.99 -13.59
N ALA A 736 -8.18 -7.33 -14.82
CA ALA A 736 -7.54 -8.61 -15.15
C ALA A 736 -6.12 -8.64 -14.60
N GLY A 737 -5.69 -9.79 -14.09
CA GLY A 737 -4.33 -10.02 -13.61
C GLY A 737 -3.36 -10.29 -14.75
N ALA A 738 -2.07 -9.98 -14.52
CA ALA A 738 -1.02 -10.18 -15.51
C ALA A 738 -0.88 -11.66 -15.91
N PRO A 739 -0.61 -11.96 -17.20
CA PRO A 739 -0.25 -13.28 -17.66
C PRO A 739 1.11 -13.71 -17.10
N ARG A 740 1.60 -14.90 -17.50
CA ARG A 740 2.94 -15.34 -17.13
C ARG A 740 4.00 -14.34 -17.61
N GLN A 741 4.89 -13.94 -16.69
CA GLN A 741 5.98 -13.00 -16.95
C GLN A 741 7.32 -13.61 -16.53
N PHE A 742 8.41 -13.20 -17.19
CA PHE A 742 9.77 -13.68 -16.96
C PHE A 742 10.70 -12.49 -16.67
N PHE A 743 11.54 -12.62 -15.66
CA PHE A 743 12.54 -11.61 -15.29
C PHE A 743 13.88 -12.26 -15.05
N VAL A 744 14.95 -11.59 -15.44
CA VAL A 744 16.33 -11.98 -15.15
C VAL A 744 17.03 -10.77 -14.56
N SER A 745 17.73 -10.98 -13.45
CA SER A 745 18.43 -9.94 -12.71
C SER A 745 19.88 -10.32 -12.48
N LEU A 746 20.77 -9.37 -12.70
CA LEU A 746 22.17 -9.45 -12.34
C LEU A 746 22.43 -8.43 -11.24
N LYS A 747 22.98 -8.90 -10.12
CA LYS A 747 23.27 -8.10 -8.94
C LYS A 747 24.75 -8.22 -8.59
N LYS A 748 25.35 -7.14 -8.07
CA LYS A 748 26.76 -7.11 -7.66
C LYS A 748 26.94 -6.25 -6.42
N GLN A 749 27.56 -6.84 -5.41
CA GLN A 749 28.04 -6.14 -4.21
C GLN A 749 29.58 -5.95 -4.36
N PHE A 750 30.07 -4.73 -4.11
CA PHE A 750 31.48 -4.37 -4.17
C PHE A 750 31.99 -4.00 -2.80
#